data_372fe3719655aff46630ed8bbc3ac66d
#
_entry.id   372fe3719655aff46630ed8bbc3ac66d
#
_cell.length_a   1.000
_cell.length_b   1.000
_cell.length_c   1.000
_cell.angle_alpha   90.00
_cell.angle_beta   90.00
_cell.angle_gamma   90.00
#
_symmetry.space_group_name_H-M   'P 1'
#
loop_
_entity.id
_entity.type
_entity.pdbx_description
1 polymer ?
#
loop_
_entity_poly.entity_id
_entity_poly.type
_entity_poly.pdbx_seq_one_letter_code
_entity_poly.pdbx_strand_id
1 'polypeptide(L)'
;MRHLYLSILSSLLSALSISAGSIAIRQSSTPGKLTVVDGTSAIATIGISTNGGSPFKFDVTSAKVSEISERTYQIDYRITARENSDDARIAIGLSIPMASDFWMIPAISYNGNHWGRGLEPKGAQENGAWRSYSSCRTPIPGAMYSESGNYAFATWANAPANESKRFSCSLQPDSASTRQLILWPEEEQPTMYSARDKYAEPFRRTASLKAGESLDFTIYVNISPREPYHGAMQSFLTDAWSLAKQPKIKIFNVDKLWDLGIRFVKESLWATEGSYRGLSIGLVLNDKGQWKQRDVAKYEIGWCGQNASFAISLMADYLKTGSKESLDKALATLDTWANNCILPNGLFITHYDDILYGTKGVLDGCNLGTAATNFFEAYNMAKQCGANKPNYLKAAYGICDFMLADQQPDGCFGKGWDYDGKCLYREGTIGCFIVPAMIAAYHQSNDNRYLESAKRAFKFYMDELKRNGYSTAGALDTWCIDKESSITLLRSAIRLYRITNDHTYVDDAVLTSYYLSTWLWHYDEKYPKSDVFTRYGYHTFGATSVSTQHHHLDVYALYWVPEWIELAEITGDKQWHDKAMAIWYNSNQLISDGTTKVYDIVRPAGSQNEAYFESYWGFGLDDTVGKEFRRINNWLVAWPCAFRLETIRRSHKYLSQKN
;
A
#
# COMPACT_ATOMS: atom_id res chain seq x y z
N MET A 1 -18.24 18.90 53.07
CA MET A 1 -19.03 17.92 52.33
C MET A 1 -18.80 18.08 50.84
N ARG A 2 -17.56 17.83 50.37
CA ARG A 2 -17.19 17.90 48.93
C ARG A 2 -16.04 16.95 48.57
N HIS A 3 -15.86 15.85 49.30
CA HIS A 3 -14.81 14.84 49.03
C HIS A 3 -15.29 13.38 49.15
N LEU A 4 -16.57 13.10 48.85
CA LEU A 4 -17.09 11.74 48.97
C LEU A 4 -17.86 11.20 47.76
N TYR A 5 -17.74 11.87 46.58
CA TYR A 5 -18.43 11.41 45.35
C TYR A 5 -17.51 11.03 44.18
N LEU A 6 -16.17 10.97 44.40
CA LEU A 6 -15.21 10.59 43.37
C LEU A 6 -14.60 9.20 43.53
N SER A 7 -15.04 8.40 44.51
CA SER A 7 -14.48 7.08 44.76
C SER A 7 -15.40 5.89 44.44
N ILE A 8 -16.58 6.13 43.86
CA ILE A 8 -17.55 5.06 43.54
C ILE A 8 -17.73 4.84 42.02
N LEU A 9 -17.22 5.70 41.17
CA LEU A 9 -17.24 5.47 39.70
C LEU A 9 -15.97 4.83 39.15
N SER A 10 -14.91 4.65 39.94
CA SER A 10 -13.70 3.93 39.48
C SER A 10 -13.68 2.44 39.79
N SER A 11 -14.69 1.90 40.49
CA SER A 11 -14.76 0.50 40.85
C SER A 11 -15.73 -0.36 40.08
N LEU A 12 -16.35 0.18 39.00
CA LEU A 12 -17.27 -0.56 38.11
C LEU A 12 -16.76 -0.74 36.67
N LEU A 13 -15.54 -0.27 36.36
CA LEU A 13 -14.87 -0.50 35.07
C LEU A 13 -13.68 -1.46 35.17
N SER A 14 -13.47 -2.09 36.34
CA SER A 14 -12.37 -3.04 36.55
C SER A 14 -12.79 -4.51 36.60
N ALA A 15 -13.95 -4.88 36.07
CA ALA A 15 -14.47 -6.24 36.15
C ALA A 15 -14.80 -6.83 34.78
N LEU A 16 -13.93 -6.62 33.76
CA LEU A 16 -13.84 -7.46 32.56
C LEU A 16 -12.38 -7.47 32.04
N SER A 17 -11.40 -7.53 32.93
CA SER A 17 -10.16 -8.19 32.56
C SER A 17 -10.47 -9.69 32.62
N ILE A 18 -10.91 -10.25 31.50
CA ILE A 18 -10.67 -11.66 31.23
C ILE A 18 -9.15 -11.76 31.34
N SER A 19 -8.66 -12.39 32.39
CA SER A 19 -7.25 -12.79 32.48
C SER A 19 -7.02 -13.62 31.21
N ALA A 20 -6.23 -13.08 30.27
CA ALA A 20 -5.82 -13.84 29.10
C ALA A 20 -5.19 -15.12 29.67
N GLY A 21 -5.83 -16.26 29.47
CA GLY A 21 -5.23 -17.55 29.80
C GLY A 21 -3.88 -17.57 29.07
N SER A 22 -2.85 -18.13 29.68
CA SER A 22 -1.54 -18.15 29.05
C SER A 22 -1.60 -19.02 27.81
N ILE A 23 -1.69 -18.38 26.63
CA ILE A 23 -1.57 -19.09 25.36
C ILE A 23 -0.16 -19.68 25.31
N ALA A 24 -0.07 -20.96 25.02
CA ALA A 24 1.20 -21.67 24.96
C ALA A 24 1.20 -22.71 23.83
N ILE A 25 2.39 -23.03 23.34
CA ILE A 25 2.58 -24.13 22.39
C ILE A 25 3.22 -25.31 23.13
N ARG A 26 2.56 -26.46 23.09
CA ARG A 26 3.00 -27.70 23.78
C ARG A 26 3.36 -28.77 22.74
N GLN A 27 4.37 -29.58 23.06
CA GLN A 27 4.70 -30.78 22.28
C GLN A 27 3.55 -31.79 22.39
N SER A 28 3.20 -32.38 21.24
CA SER A 28 2.29 -33.52 21.17
C SER A 28 3.07 -34.83 21.34
N SER A 29 2.38 -35.92 21.62
CA SER A 29 2.96 -37.26 21.59
C SER A 29 3.39 -37.71 20.18
N THR A 30 2.84 -37.09 19.14
CA THR A 30 3.22 -37.33 17.75
C THR A 30 4.41 -36.45 17.37
N PRO A 31 5.55 -37.01 16.93
CA PRO A 31 6.70 -36.23 16.49
C PRO A 31 6.33 -35.16 15.45
N GLY A 32 6.79 -33.93 15.65
CA GLY A 32 6.52 -32.82 14.75
C GLY A 32 5.13 -32.20 14.84
N LYS A 33 4.26 -32.72 15.71
CA LYS A 33 2.95 -32.11 15.99
C LYS A 33 3.02 -31.31 17.30
N LEU A 34 2.55 -30.06 17.23
CA LEU A 34 2.45 -29.15 18.37
C LEU A 34 0.99 -28.80 18.60
N THR A 35 0.62 -28.58 19.85
CA THR A 35 -0.74 -28.14 20.23
C THR A 35 -0.67 -26.74 20.80
N VAL A 36 -1.46 -25.84 20.23
CA VAL A 36 -1.70 -24.51 20.78
C VAL A 36 -2.80 -24.64 21.83
N VAL A 37 -2.52 -24.16 23.03
CA VAL A 37 -3.47 -24.21 24.15
C VAL A 37 -3.70 -22.82 24.72
N ASP A 38 -4.93 -22.58 25.18
CA ASP A 38 -5.26 -21.50 26.09
C ASP A 38 -5.67 -22.11 27.43
N GLY A 39 -4.81 -21.97 28.45
CA GLY A 39 -4.92 -22.72 29.68
C GLY A 39 -4.82 -24.23 29.44
N THR A 40 -5.96 -24.94 29.58
CA THR A 40 -6.08 -26.38 29.32
C THR A 40 -6.75 -26.73 28.00
N SER A 41 -7.34 -25.74 27.31
CA SER A 41 -8.12 -25.94 26.08
C SER A 41 -7.22 -25.91 24.85
N ALA A 42 -7.27 -26.94 24.01
CA ALA A 42 -6.60 -26.95 22.71
C ALA A 42 -7.41 -26.08 21.73
N ILE A 43 -6.78 -25.04 21.18
CA ILE A 43 -7.41 -24.09 20.24
C ILE A 43 -6.92 -24.25 18.81
N ALA A 44 -5.73 -24.80 18.59
CA ALA A 44 -5.19 -25.10 17.27
C ALA A 44 -4.10 -26.17 17.35
N THR A 45 -3.67 -26.66 16.20
CA THR A 45 -2.50 -27.55 16.09
C THR A 45 -1.56 -27.06 14.99
N ILE A 46 -0.26 -27.26 15.18
CA ILE A 46 0.77 -26.96 14.19
C ILE A 46 1.47 -28.27 13.85
N GLY A 47 1.76 -28.45 12.56
CA GLY A 47 2.38 -29.70 12.12
C GLY A 47 3.03 -29.61 10.75
N ILE A 48 3.71 -30.71 10.40
CA ILE A 48 4.34 -30.91 9.11
C ILE A 48 3.86 -32.22 8.48
N SER A 49 3.56 -32.19 7.19
CA SER A 49 3.06 -33.34 6.44
C SER A 49 3.55 -33.25 4.98
N THR A 50 3.30 -34.30 4.20
CA THR A 50 3.49 -34.22 2.75
C THR A 50 2.41 -33.35 2.10
N ASN A 51 2.75 -32.68 0.98
CA ASN A 51 1.85 -31.84 0.21
C ASN A 51 1.41 -32.50 -1.10
N GLY A 52 0.15 -32.32 -1.47
CA GLY A 52 -0.39 -32.61 -2.81
C GLY A 52 -0.18 -34.05 -3.27
N GLY A 53 -0.27 -35.04 -2.38
CA GLY A 53 -0.10 -36.45 -2.72
C GLY A 53 1.34 -36.86 -3.00
N SER A 54 2.35 -36.09 -2.57
CA SER A 54 3.76 -36.48 -2.65
C SER A 54 3.99 -37.83 -1.95
N PRO A 55 4.74 -38.77 -2.57
CA PRO A 55 5.10 -40.05 -1.96
C PRO A 55 6.25 -39.91 -0.93
N PHE A 56 6.77 -38.74 -0.74
CA PHE A 56 7.93 -38.46 0.11
C PHE A 56 7.73 -38.93 1.55
N LYS A 57 8.69 -39.71 2.06
CA LYS A 57 8.69 -40.20 3.42
C LYS A 57 9.84 -39.58 4.22
N PHE A 58 9.53 -39.05 5.37
CA PHE A 58 10.49 -38.39 6.25
C PHE A 58 10.19 -38.63 7.72
N ASP A 59 11.21 -38.45 8.53
CA ASP A 59 11.11 -38.33 9.99
C ASP A 59 11.22 -36.88 10.40
N VAL A 60 10.42 -36.47 11.36
CA VAL A 60 10.64 -35.19 12.06
C VAL A 60 11.63 -35.43 13.18
N THR A 61 12.87 -35.00 12.96
CA THR A 61 13.98 -35.20 13.92
C THR A 61 14.08 -34.09 14.95
N SER A 62 13.48 -32.94 14.68
CA SER A 62 13.37 -31.82 15.63
C SER A 62 12.15 -30.94 15.33
N ALA A 63 11.51 -30.45 16.39
CA ALA A 63 10.50 -29.40 16.34
C ALA A 63 10.72 -28.50 17.58
N LYS A 64 11.57 -27.47 17.42
CA LYS A 64 11.90 -26.55 18.51
C LYS A 64 10.99 -25.35 18.48
N VAL A 65 10.42 -24.99 19.62
CA VAL A 65 9.61 -23.76 19.80
C VAL A 65 10.42 -22.77 20.59
N SER A 66 10.45 -21.52 20.15
CA SER A 66 11.07 -20.39 20.83
C SER A 66 10.09 -19.21 20.82
N GLU A 67 9.91 -18.55 21.96
CA GLU A 67 9.11 -17.35 22.09
C GLU A 67 9.89 -16.14 21.54
N ILE A 68 9.26 -15.37 20.67
CA ILE A 68 9.81 -14.14 20.08
C ILE A 68 9.23 -12.92 20.81
N SER A 69 7.95 -12.96 21.10
CA SER A 69 7.21 -11.97 21.88
C SER A 69 6.13 -12.69 22.70
N GLU A 70 5.38 -11.95 23.50
CA GLU A 70 4.25 -12.49 24.28
C GLU A 70 3.23 -13.28 23.43
N ARG A 71 3.14 -12.97 22.11
CA ARG A 71 2.12 -13.54 21.21
C ARG A 71 2.69 -14.27 20.01
N THR A 72 4.00 -14.20 19.79
CA THR A 72 4.68 -14.74 18.61
C THR A 72 5.70 -15.80 18.97
N TYR A 73 5.59 -16.92 18.29
CA TYR A 73 6.47 -18.07 18.43
C TYR A 73 7.19 -18.38 17.13
N GLN A 74 8.48 -18.66 17.23
CA GLN A 74 9.27 -19.25 16.16
C GLN A 74 9.27 -20.77 16.33
N ILE A 75 9.05 -21.49 15.23
CA ILE A 75 9.05 -22.95 15.21
C ILE A 75 10.07 -23.41 14.16
N ASP A 76 11.12 -24.06 14.64
CA ASP A 76 12.18 -24.62 13.81
C ASP A 76 11.97 -26.12 13.67
N TYR A 77 11.63 -26.57 12.46
CA TYR A 77 11.52 -27.97 12.08
C TYR A 77 12.79 -28.44 11.42
N ARG A 78 13.25 -29.67 11.80
CA ARG A 78 14.20 -30.46 11.03
C ARG A 78 13.53 -31.78 10.63
N ILE A 79 13.56 -32.08 9.33
CA ILE A 79 13.13 -33.37 8.80
C ILE A 79 14.30 -34.11 8.18
N THR A 80 14.23 -35.46 8.15
CA THR A 80 15.24 -36.29 7.50
C THR A 80 14.53 -37.29 6.57
N ALA A 81 14.95 -37.35 5.32
CA ALA A 81 14.41 -38.27 4.31
C ALA A 81 14.70 -39.72 4.71
N ARG A 82 13.67 -40.58 4.72
CA ARG A 82 13.80 -42.00 5.00
C ARG A 82 14.33 -42.80 3.81
N GLU A 83 14.03 -42.37 2.59
CA GLU A 83 14.39 -42.99 1.34
C GLU A 83 14.68 -41.90 0.29
N ASN A 84 15.29 -42.31 -0.83
CA ASN A 84 15.46 -41.39 -1.96
C ASN A 84 14.09 -41.00 -2.51
N SER A 85 13.94 -39.73 -2.85
CA SER A 85 12.72 -39.17 -3.47
C SER A 85 13.09 -38.12 -4.50
N ASP A 86 12.44 -38.18 -5.66
CA ASP A 86 12.51 -37.14 -6.70
C ASP A 86 11.26 -36.24 -6.69
N ASP A 87 10.33 -36.50 -5.78
CA ASP A 87 9.09 -35.74 -5.58
C ASP A 87 8.90 -35.39 -4.10
N ALA A 88 9.89 -34.78 -3.46
CA ALA A 88 9.76 -34.29 -2.11
C ALA A 88 8.96 -32.99 -2.09
N ARG A 89 7.78 -33.02 -1.45
CA ARG A 89 6.90 -31.87 -1.23
C ARG A 89 6.30 -31.95 0.18
N ILE A 90 6.32 -30.84 0.91
CA ILE A 90 5.80 -30.76 2.26
C ILE A 90 4.87 -29.57 2.45
N ALA A 91 4.01 -29.67 3.44
CA ALA A 91 3.19 -28.60 3.98
C ALA A 91 3.46 -28.46 5.49
N ILE A 92 3.73 -27.24 5.93
CA ILE A 92 3.93 -26.89 7.34
C ILE A 92 2.89 -25.86 7.70
N GLY A 93 2.18 -26.04 8.80
CA GLY A 93 1.23 -24.99 9.14
C GLY A 93 0.33 -25.27 10.31
N LEU A 94 -0.55 -24.31 10.47
CA LEU A 94 -1.52 -24.18 11.53
C LEU A 94 -2.87 -24.72 11.05
N SER A 95 -3.51 -25.56 11.90
CA SER A 95 -4.87 -26.06 11.70
C SER A 95 -5.73 -25.60 12.88
N ILE A 96 -6.76 -24.82 12.60
CA ILE A 96 -7.68 -24.19 13.53
C ILE A 96 -9.02 -24.91 13.40
N PRO A 97 -9.55 -25.59 14.45
CA PRO A 97 -10.82 -26.33 14.38
C PRO A 97 -12.03 -25.40 14.52
N MET A 98 -12.01 -24.27 13.84
CA MET A 98 -13.06 -23.26 13.82
C MET A 98 -13.07 -22.56 12.46
N ALA A 99 -14.25 -22.21 11.96
CA ALA A 99 -14.40 -21.33 10.81
C ALA A 99 -13.82 -19.95 11.10
N SER A 100 -13.36 -19.26 10.05
CA SER A 100 -12.91 -17.87 10.19
C SER A 100 -14.00 -16.90 9.75
N ASP A 101 -14.24 -15.86 10.57
CA ASP A 101 -15.14 -14.76 10.23
C ASP A 101 -14.45 -13.72 9.34
N PHE A 102 -13.14 -13.59 9.49
CA PHE A 102 -12.28 -12.74 8.68
C PHE A 102 -10.97 -13.47 8.38
N TRP A 103 -10.44 -13.27 7.19
CA TRP A 103 -9.14 -13.82 6.81
C TRP A 103 -8.47 -12.95 5.73
N MET A 104 -7.15 -13.03 5.67
CA MET A 104 -6.34 -12.20 4.78
C MET A 104 -5.06 -12.93 4.35
N ILE A 105 -4.72 -12.77 3.09
CA ILE A 105 -3.37 -12.94 2.56
C ILE A 105 -2.91 -11.53 2.15
N PRO A 106 -1.97 -10.90 2.85
CA PRO A 106 -1.58 -9.51 2.63
C PRO A 106 -1.33 -9.20 1.16
N ALA A 107 -1.86 -8.09 0.66
CA ALA A 107 -1.84 -7.60 -0.73
C ALA A 107 -2.47 -8.53 -1.79
N ILE A 108 -2.93 -9.70 -1.43
CA ILE A 108 -3.55 -10.66 -2.37
C ILE A 108 -5.06 -10.74 -2.17
N SER A 109 -5.50 -11.03 -0.94
CA SER A 109 -6.92 -11.20 -0.65
C SER A 109 -7.26 -10.73 0.75
N TYR A 110 -8.34 -9.97 0.83
CA TYR A 110 -8.95 -9.46 2.05
C TYR A 110 -10.35 -10.01 2.11
N ASN A 111 -10.56 -11.03 2.94
CA ASN A 111 -11.83 -11.73 3.14
C ASN A 111 -12.50 -12.19 1.83
N GLY A 112 -11.70 -12.65 0.86
CA GLY A 112 -12.17 -13.16 -0.42
C GLY A 112 -12.40 -12.10 -1.51
N ASN A 113 -11.97 -10.88 -1.32
CA ASN A 113 -12.10 -9.77 -2.28
C ASN A 113 -13.53 -9.67 -2.84
N HIS A 114 -14.53 -9.62 -1.97
CA HIS A 114 -15.93 -9.58 -2.36
C HIS A 114 -16.41 -8.23 -2.88
N TRP A 115 -15.62 -7.17 -2.64
CA TRP A 115 -15.89 -5.85 -3.18
C TRP A 115 -15.20 -5.67 -4.53
N GLY A 116 -15.84 -4.96 -5.44
CA GLY A 116 -15.30 -4.68 -6.76
C GLY A 116 -16.15 -5.26 -7.90
N ARG A 117 -15.54 -5.43 -9.07
CA ARG A 117 -16.21 -5.95 -10.28
C ARG A 117 -15.99 -7.45 -10.52
N GLY A 118 -15.41 -8.16 -9.59
CA GLY A 118 -15.19 -9.60 -9.67
C GLY A 118 -14.02 -10.01 -10.55
N LEU A 119 -13.13 -9.07 -10.88
CA LEU A 119 -11.93 -9.32 -11.66
C LEU A 119 -10.73 -9.73 -10.78
N GLU A 120 -10.87 -9.61 -9.47
CA GLU A 120 -9.83 -9.90 -8.48
C GLU A 120 -9.85 -11.38 -8.10
N PRO A 121 -8.68 -12.00 -7.81
CA PRO A 121 -8.64 -13.36 -7.28
C PRO A 121 -9.32 -13.42 -5.91
N LYS A 122 -10.10 -14.46 -5.67
CA LYS A 122 -10.77 -14.66 -4.38
C LYS A 122 -9.80 -15.02 -3.25
N GLY A 123 -8.67 -15.60 -3.59
CA GLY A 123 -7.55 -15.78 -2.69
C GLY A 123 -7.51 -17.09 -1.92
N ALA A 124 -8.66 -17.72 -1.64
CA ALA A 124 -8.71 -18.98 -0.89
C ALA A 124 -9.07 -20.16 -1.79
N GLN A 125 -10.34 -20.34 -2.15
CA GLN A 125 -10.81 -21.45 -2.99
C GLN A 125 -11.40 -20.91 -4.29
N GLU A 126 -11.09 -21.56 -5.40
CA GLU A 126 -11.66 -21.21 -6.69
C GLU A 126 -11.83 -22.49 -7.53
N ASN A 127 -13.01 -22.65 -8.14
CA ASN A 127 -13.37 -23.84 -8.91
C ASN A 127 -13.16 -25.17 -8.15
N GLY A 128 -13.44 -25.16 -6.84
CA GLY A 128 -13.31 -26.33 -5.96
C GLY A 128 -11.89 -26.66 -5.51
N ALA A 129 -10.87 -25.87 -5.92
CA ALA A 129 -9.49 -26.08 -5.51
C ALA A 129 -8.97 -24.95 -4.61
N TRP A 130 -8.19 -25.30 -3.60
CA TRP A 130 -7.48 -24.33 -2.77
C TRP A 130 -6.33 -23.71 -3.56
N ARG A 131 -6.21 -22.39 -3.42
CA ARG A 131 -5.11 -21.66 -4.06
C ARG A 131 -3.84 -21.75 -3.25
N SER A 132 -2.72 -21.79 -3.98
CA SER A 132 -1.38 -21.54 -3.44
C SER A 132 -0.73 -20.37 -4.16
N TYR A 133 0.00 -19.55 -3.41
CA TYR A 133 0.68 -18.35 -3.91
C TYR A 133 2.14 -18.41 -3.54
N SER A 134 3.02 -18.18 -4.51
CA SER A 134 4.46 -18.05 -4.26
C SER A 134 4.76 -16.99 -3.21
N SER A 135 5.75 -17.24 -2.37
CA SER A 135 6.20 -16.30 -1.33
C SER A 135 6.56 -14.92 -1.89
N CYS A 136 7.04 -14.84 -3.13
CA CYS A 136 7.36 -13.58 -3.78
C CYS A 136 6.13 -12.73 -4.18
N ARG A 137 4.93 -13.19 -3.92
CA ARG A 137 3.70 -12.40 -4.11
C ARG A 137 3.21 -11.71 -2.84
N THR A 138 3.72 -12.11 -1.68
CA THR A 138 3.27 -11.56 -0.40
C THR A 138 4.27 -10.56 0.16
N PRO A 139 3.83 -9.40 0.66
CA PRO A 139 4.72 -8.38 1.26
C PRO A 139 5.46 -8.86 2.51
N ILE A 140 4.91 -9.87 3.18
CA ILE A 140 5.54 -10.60 4.29
C ILE A 140 5.61 -12.07 3.84
N PRO A 141 6.78 -12.73 3.90
CA PRO A 141 6.99 -14.03 3.24
C PRO A 141 5.96 -15.09 3.62
N GLY A 142 5.04 -15.40 2.71
CA GLY A 142 3.99 -16.40 2.89
C GLY A 142 2.98 -16.07 4.00
N ALA A 143 2.80 -14.80 4.35
CA ALA A 143 1.93 -14.42 5.45
C ALA A 143 0.46 -14.71 5.17
N MET A 144 -0.20 -15.24 6.19
CA MET A 144 -1.63 -15.49 6.27
C MET A 144 -2.14 -15.05 7.64
N TYR A 145 -3.35 -14.49 7.67
CA TYR A 145 -4.01 -14.06 8.89
C TYR A 145 -5.46 -14.51 8.89
N SER A 146 -5.99 -14.90 10.06
CA SER A 146 -7.40 -15.24 10.22
C SER A 146 -7.90 -14.96 11.62
N GLU A 147 -9.19 -14.63 11.73
CA GLU A 147 -9.93 -14.48 12.98
C GLU A 147 -10.97 -15.59 13.09
N SER A 148 -10.88 -16.39 14.15
CA SER A 148 -11.74 -17.55 14.40
C SER A 148 -12.16 -17.60 15.85
N GLY A 149 -13.45 -17.54 16.12
CA GLY A 149 -13.97 -17.48 17.48
C GLY A 149 -13.42 -16.27 18.24
N ASN A 150 -12.80 -16.52 19.39
CA ASN A 150 -12.22 -15.50 20.28
C ASN A 150 -10.74 -15.18 19.97
N TYR A 151 -10.17 -15.73 18.91
CA TYR A 151 -8.75 -15.65 18.62
C TYR A 151 -8.47 -15.12 17.22
N ALA A 152 -7.29 -14.54 17.08
CA ALA A 152 -6.67 -14.22 15.80
C ALA A 152 -5.36 -15.01 15.67
N PHE A 153 -5.10 -15.48 14.47
CA PHE A 153 -3.95 -16.31 14.12
C PHE A 153 -3.24 -15.73 12.89
N ALA A 154 -1.92 -15.65 12.95
CA ALA A 154 -1.12 -15.39 11.78
C ALA A 154 0.01 -16.41 11.64
N THR A 155 0.35 -16.76 10.40
CA THR A 155 1.50 -17.61 10.07
C THR A 155 2.30 -16.95 8.95
N TRP A 156 3.62 -16.93 9.07
CA TRP A 156 4.55 -16.51 8.02
C TRP A 156 5.86 -17.27 8.15
N ALA A 157 6.79 -17.05 7.23
CA ALA A 157 8.10 -17.70 7.27
C ALA A 157 9.25 -16.70 7.11
N ASN A 158 10.48 -17.16 7.25
CA ASN A 158 11.65 -16.38 6.87
C ASN A 158 11.67 -16.14 5.36
N ALA A 159 12.21 -14.99 4.94
CA ALA A 159 12.50 -14.75 3.55
C ALA A 159 13.36 -15.87 2.97
N PRO A 160 13.06 -16.38 1.76
CA PRO A 160 13.85 -17.43 1.12
C PRO A 160 15.31 -17.00 0.94
N ALA A 161 16.26 -17.81 1.36
CA ALA A 161 17.67 -17.50 1.23
C ALA A 161 18.16 -17.54 -0.24
N ASN A 162 17.49 -18.31 -1.07
CA ASN A 162 17.73 -18.45 -2.51
C ASN A 162 16.53 -19.10 -3.20
N GLU A 163 16.57 -19.26 -4.52
CA GLU A 163 15.49 -19.80 -5.32
C GLU A 163 15.07 -21.24 -4.91
N SER A 164 15.99 -22.11 -4.56
CA SER A 164 15.67 -23.49 -4.15
C SER A 164 14.98 -23.58 -2.78
N LYS A 165 15.00 -22.50 -2.00
CA LYS A 165 14.34 -22.38 -0.70
C LYS A 165 13.00 -21.67 -0.78
N ARG A 166 12.56 -21.25 -1.97
CA ARG A 166 11.25 -20.64 -2.16
C ARG A 166 10.14 -21.62 -1.80
N PHE A 167 9.09 -21.05 -1.27
CA PHE A 167 7.90 -21.72 -0.80
C PHE A 167 6.66 -20.94 -1.23
N SER A 168 5.50 -21.48 -0.94
CA SER A 168 4.21 -20.85 -1.20
C SER A 168 3.38 -20.82 0.06
N CYS A 169 2.34 -20.01 0.09
CA CYS A 169 1.32 -20.03 1.13
C CYS A 169 -0.02 -20.50 0.55
N SER A 170 -0.83 -21.14 1.38
CA SER A 170 -2.21 -21.52 1.09
C SER A 170 -3.07 -21.33 2.32
N LEU A 171 -3.99 -20.38 2.25
CA LEU A 171 -4.98 -20.12 3.28
C LEU A 171 -6.29 -20.82 2.87
N GLN A 172 -6.79 -21.66 3.75
CA GLN A 172 -7.89 -22.58 3.47
C GLN A 172 -8.99 -22.42 4.53
N PRO A 173 -9.79 -21.33 4.50
CA PRO A 173 -10.95 -21.17 5.36
C PRO A 173 -12.11 -21.98 4.79
N ASP A 174 -12.66 -22.89 5.59
CA ASP A 174 -13.90 -23.58 5.28
C ASP A 174 -14.99 -23.34 6.35
N SER A 175 -16.13 -23.95 6.20
CA SER A 175 -17.28 -23.73 7.10
C SER A 175 -17.09 -24.26 8.54
N ALA A 176 -16.07 -25.05 8.79
CA ALA A 176 -15.84 -25.70 10.09
C ALA A 176 -14.41 -25.52 10.61
N SER A 177 -13.48 -25.16 9.76
CA SER A 177 -12.06 -25.08 10.11
C SER A 177 -11.31 -24.08 9.23
N THR A 178 -10.12 -23.72 9.67
CA THR A 178 -9.21 -22.89 8.88
C THR A 178 -7.81 -23.48 8.92
N ARG A 179 -7.14 -23.54 7.78
CA ARG A 179 -5.74 -23.94 7.70
C ARG A 179 -4.90 -22.83 7.08
N GLN A 180 -3.71 -22.60 7.64
CA GLN A 180 -2.70 -21.70 7.13
C GLN A 180 -1.43 -22.51 6.86
N LEU A 181 -1.10 -22.72 5.59
CA LEU A 181 -0.07 -23.64 5.16
C LEU A 181 1.07 -22.94 4.41
N ILE A 182 2.31 -23.21 4.83
CA ILE A 182 3.52 -22.95 4.06
C ILE A 182 3.86 -24.23 3.29
N LEU A 183 3.97 -24.13 1.97
CA LEU A 183 4.16 -25.26 1.04
C LEU A 183 5.56 -25.17 0.42
N TRP A 184 6.35 -26.21 0.58
CA TRP A 184 7.69 -26.29 -0.02
C TRP A 184 7.85 -27.58 -0.83
N PRO A 185 8.53 -27.53 -1.99
CA PRO A 185 8.97 -26.39 -2.78
C PRO A 185 7.84 -25.51 -3.30
N GLU A 186 8.21 -24.35 -3.86
CA GLU A 186 7.30 -23.35 -4.42
C GLU A 186 6.31 -23.90 -5.43
N GLU A 187 5.06 -23.49 -5.33
CA GLU A 187 3.99 -23.81 -6.29
C GLU A 187 3.01 -22.63 -6.45
N GLU A 188 2.34 -22.55 -7.59
CA GLU A 188 1.13 -21.73 -7.78
C GLU A 188 0.06 -22.62 -8.43
N GLN A 189 -1.04 -22.86 -7.71
CA GLN A 189 -2.11 -23.75 -8.09
C GLN A 189 -3.47 -23.17 -7.64
N PRO A 190 -4.54 -23.39 -8.40
CA PRO A 190 -4.61 -23.67 -9.82
C PRO A 190 -4.16 -22.47 -10.66
N THR A 191 -4.44 -22.45 -11.97
CA THR A 191 -4.15 -21.33 -12.89
C THR A 191 -4.43 -19.98 -12.24
N MET A 192 -3.44 -19.09 -12.26
CA MET A 192 -3.53 -17.77 -11.63
C MET A 192 -4.20 -16.77 -12.56
N TYR A 193 -5.15 -16.01 -12.00
CA TYR A 193 -5.78 -14.90 -12.70
C TYR A 193 -4.79 -13.73 -12.86
N SER A 194 -4.82 -13.10 -14.04
CA SER A 194 -4.24 -11.79 -14.26
C SER A 194 -5.33 -10.82 -14.73
N ALA A 195 -5.22 -9.55 -14.38
CA ALA A 195 -6.12 -8.54 -14.94
C ALA A 195 -6.08 -8.60 -16.49
N ARG A 196 -7.19 -8.35 -17.17
CA ARG A 196 -7.37 -8.49 -18.62
C ARG A 196 -7.48 -9.93 -19.14
N ASP A 197 -8.11 -10.83 -18.40
CA ASP A 197 -8.44 -12.19 -18.81
C ASP A 197 -7.23 -13.05 -19.23
N LYS A 198 -6.04 -12.69 -18.78
CA LYS A 198 -4.85 -13.49 -18.95
C LYS A 198 -4.58 -14.32 -17.71
N TYR A 199 -4.21 -15.56 -17.91
CA TYR A 199 -3.90 -16.48 -16.84
C TYR A 199 -2.42 -16.91 -16.94
N ALA A 200 -1.75 -16.90 -15.77
CA ALA A 200 -0.46 -17.55 -15.65
C ALA A 200 -0.69 -19.06 -15.52
N GLU A 201 0.11 -19.85 -16.21
CA GLU A 201 0.06 -21.31 -16.09
C GLU A 201 0.38 -21.74 -14.65
N PRO A 202 -0.37 -22.71 -14.11
CA PRO A 202 -0.05 -23.28 -12.82
C PRO A 202 1.30 -23.97 -12.85
N PHE A 203 2.02 -23.94 -11.77
CA PHE A 203 3.25 -24.72 -11.64
C PHE A 203 3.34 -25.34 -10.25
N ARG A 204 4.07 -26.46 -10.17
CA ARG A 204 4.40 -27.14 -8.93
C ARG A 204 5.82 -27.67 -9.04
N ARG A 205 6.72 -27.15 -8.20
CA ARG A 205 8.09 -27.63 -8.13
C ARG A 205 8.16 -28.87 -7.24
N THR A 206 9.16 -29.70 -7.50
CA THR A 206 9.55 -30.84 -6.67
C THR A 206 11.01 -30.72 -6.27
N ALA A 207 11.40 -31.38 -5.21
CA ALA A 207 12.80 -31.49 -4.80
C ALA A 207 13.25 -32.94 -4.79
N SER A 208 14.50 -33.18 -5.18
CA SER A 208 15.15 -34.49 -5.05
C SER A 208 15.93 -34.52 -3.75
N LEU A 209 15.71 -35.54 -2.93
CA LEU A 209 16.40 -35.79 -1.67
C LEU A 209 16.89 -37.22 -1.61
N LYS A 210 18.08 -37.42 -1.04
CA LYS A 210 18.63 -38.75 -0.76
C LYS A 210 18.23 -39.21 0.62
N ALA A 211 18.16 -40.50 0.83
CA ALA A 211 17.96 -41.10 2.15
C ALA A 211 19.01 -40.55 3.15
N GLY A 212 18.56 -40.14 4.32
CA GLY A 212 19.40 -39.50 5.36
C GLY A 212 19.65 -38.00 5.18
N GLU A 213 19.30 -37.40 4.05
CA GLU A 213 19.41 -35.96 3.84
C GLU A 213 18.38 -35.22 4.70
N SER A 214 18.83 -34.10 5.32
CA SER A 214 17.98 -33.32 6.23
C SER A 214 17.68 -31.92 5.67
N LEU A 215 16.48 -31.42 5.98
CA LEU A 215 16.03 -30.06 5.68
C LEU A 215 15.57 -29.35 6.95
N ASP A 216 15.87 -28.07 7.00
CA ASP A 216 15.44 -27.17 8.06
C ASP A 216 14.41 -26.17 7.54
N PHE A 217 13.36 -25.91 8.34
CA PHE A 217 12.31 -24.95 8.05
C PHE A 217 12.04 -24.13 9.30
N THR A 218 11.87 -22.82 9.13
CA THR A 218 11.44 -21.92 10.19
C THR A 218 10.14 -21.25 9.78
N ILE A 219 9.13 -21.37 10.63
CA ILE A 219 7.88 -20.60 10.53
C ILE A 219 7.68 -19.79 11.81
N TYR A 220 6.91 -18.72 11.67
CA TYR A 220 6.42 -17.94 12.79
C TYR A 220 4.91 -18.08 12.90
N VAL A 221 4.42 -18.11 14.13
CA VAL A 221 2.99 -18.16 14.44
C VAL A 221 2.69 -17.10 15.49
N ASN A 222 1.81 -16.15 15.17
CA ASN A 222 1.26 -15.20 16.14
C ASN A 222 -0.15 -15.66 16.53
N ILE A 223 -0.44 -15.65 17.82
CA ILE A 223 -1.73 -16.05 18.37
C ILE A 223 -2.13 -15.00 19.38
N SER A 224 -3.26 -14.33 19.11
CA SER A 224 -3.75 -13.22 19.92
C SER A 224 -5.21 -13.41 20.29
N PRO A 225 -5.69 -12.87 21.40
CA PRO A 225 -7.12 -12.64 21.56
C PRO A 225 -7.64 -11.79 20.41
N ARG A 226 -8.87 -12.06 19.97
CA ARG A 226 -9.55 -11.23 18.97
C ARG A 226 -9.81 -9.84 19.55
N GLU A 227 -9.57 -8.82 18.75
CA GLU A 227 -9.77 -7.42 19.13
C GLU A 227 -10.76 -6.75 18.17
N PRO A 228 -11.51 -5.72 18.59
CA PRO A 228 -12.38 -4.97 17.72
C PRO A 228 -11.63 -4.41 16.50
N TYR A 229 -12.36 -4.25 15.39
CA TYR A 229 -11.83 -3.63 14.18
C TYR A 229 -10.59 -4.31 13.60
N HIS A 230 -10.48 -5.63 13.77
CA HIS A 230 -9.33 -6.43 13.35
C HIS A 230 -8.00 -5.99 14.04
N GLY A 231 -8.10 -5.40 15.23
CA GLY A 231 -6.98 -4.83 15.98
C GLY A 231 -5.89 -5.85 16.32
N ALA A 232 -6.23 -7.12 16.47
CA ALA A 232 -5.26 -8.20 16.73
C ALA A 232 -4.18 -8.33 15.63
N MET A 233 -4.46 -7.87 14.42
CA MET A 233 -3.50 -7.82 13.31
C MET A 233 -2.25 -6.97 13.63
N GLN A 234 -2.37 -5.98 14.52
CA GLN A 234 -1.29 -5.09 14.92
C GLN A 234 -0.12 -5.86 15.54
N SER A 235 -0.40 -6.83 16.42
CA SER A 235 0.63 -7.67 17.04
C SER A 235 1.43 -8.42 15.99
N PHE A 236 0.76 -9.11 15.08
CA PHE A 236 1.39 -9.84 13.97
C PHE A 236 2.29 -8.93 13.12
N LEU A 237 1.76 -7.78 12.68
CA LEU A 237 2.48 -6.88 11.78
C LEU A 237 3.68 -6.19 12.47
N THR A 238 3.57 -5.90 13.76
CA THR A 238 4.67 -5.36 14.57
C THR A 238 5.80 -6.37 14.71
N ASP A 239 5.47 -7.62 15.04
CA ASP A 239 6.47 -8.67 15.20
C ASP A 239 7.11 -9.06 13.87
N ALA A 240 6.32 -9.16 12.80
CA ALA A 240 6.87 -9.42 11.46
C ALA A 240 7.84 -8.31 11.01
N TRP A 241 7.52 -7.04 11.31
CA TRP A 241 8.42 -5.92 11.03
C TRP A 241 9.70 -5.97 11.88
N SER A 242 9.60 -6.30 13.17
CA SER A 242 10.74 -6.40 14.07
C SER A 242 11.77 -7.45 13.65
N LEU A 243 11.32 -8.50 12.98
CA LEU A 243 12.14 -9.59 12.44
C LEU A 243 12.72 -9.26 11.04
N ALA A 244 12.26 -8.18 10.42
CA ALA A 244 12.68 -7.79 9.08
C ALA A 244 14.14 -7.32 9.05
N LYS A 245 14.86 -7.70 8.00
CA LYS A 245 16.26 -7.33 7.81
C LYS A 245 16.38 -6.33 6.66
N GLN A 246 16.54 -5.07 7.00
CA GLN A 246 16.69 -4.01 6.01
C GLN A 246 18.00 -4.12 5.23
N PRO A 247 17.98 -4.19 3.89
CA PRO A 247 19.17 -4.15 3.06
C PRO A 247 19.74 -2.72 3.00
N LYS A 248 21.01 -2.59 2.64
CA LYS A 248 21.59 -1.27 2.33
C LYS A 248 21.22 -0.87 0.90
N ILE A 249 20.25 0.00 0.78
CA ILE A 249 19.82 0.55 -0.51
C ILE A 249 20.56 1.87 -0.76
N LYS A 250 21.27 1.97 -1.88
CA LYS A 250 21.97 3.19 -2.28
C LYS A 250 21.04 4.08 -3.09
N ILE A 251 20.88 5.31 -2.64
CA ILE A 251 20.13 6.35 -3.34
C ILE A 251 20.98 7.63 -3.42
N PHE A 252 20.58 8.56 -4.28
CA PHE A 252 21.15 9.91 -4.25
C PHE A 252 20.79 10.60 -2.92
N ASN A 253 21.60 11.56 -2.50
CA ASN A 253 21.25 12.40 -1.35
C ASN A 253 20.02 13.29 -1.65
N VAL A 254 19.41 13.82 -0.60
CA VAL A 254 18.15 14.55 -0.68
C VAL A 254 18.22 15.76 -1.60
N ASP A 255 19.31 16.55 -1.55
CA ASP A 255 19.48 17.72 -2.42
C ASP A 255 19.61 17.31 -3.89
N LYS A 256 20.36 16.24 -4.18
CA LYS A 256 20.47 15.71 -5.54
C LYS A 256 19.13 15.15 -6.05
N LEU A 257 18.34 14.50 -5.18
CA LEU A 257 17.01 14.03 -5.52
C LEU A 257 16.05 15.19 -5.82
N TRP A 258 16.16 16.30 -5.08
CA TRP A 258 15.44 17.52 -5.35
C TRP A 258 15.82 18.10 -6.73
N ASP A 259 17.10 18.32 -6.98
CA ASP A 259 17.60 18.92 -8.22
C ASP A 259 17.19 18.08 -9.44
N LEU A 260 17.34 16.75 -9.36
CA LEU A 260 16.91 15.82 -10.42
C LEU A 260 15.40 15.87 -10.65
N GLY A 261 14.60 15.97 -9.58
CA GLY A 261 13.15 16.08 -9.69
C GLY A 261 12.73 17.39 -10.37
N ILE A 262 13.28 18.52 -9.95
CA ILE A 262 13.02 19.84 -10.56
C ILE A 262 13.46 19.86 -12.04
N ARG A 263 14.59 19.22 -12.34
CA ARG A 263 15.07 19.07 -13.72
C ARG A 263 14.10 18.27 -14.58
N PHE A 264 13.59 17.14 -14.09
CA PHE A 264 12.62 16.30 -14.79
C PHE A 264 11.35 17.09 -15.13
N VAL A 265 10.84 17.87 -14.15
CA VAL A 265 9.67 18.75 -14.34
C VAL A 265 9.90 19.77 -15.44
N LYS A 266 11.06 20.47 -15.43
CA LYS A 266 11.34 21.56 -16.36
C LYS A 266 11.67 21.09 -17.77
N GLU A 267 12.45 20.02 -17.90
CA GLU A 267 13.03 19.57 -19.17
C GLU A 267 12.17 18.51 -19.87
N SER A 268 11.48 17.63 -19.10
CA SER A 268 10.80 16.47 -19.66
C SER A 268 9.28 16.55 -19.62
N LEU A 269 8.71 17.05 -18.49
CA LEU A 269 7.26 17.10 -18.30
C LEU A 269 6.63 18.39 -18.81
N TRP A 270 7.37 19.48 -18.90
CA TRP A 270 6.82 20.76 -19.37
C TRP A 270 6.22 20.66 -20.77
N ALA A 271 4.96 21.10 -20.91
CA ALA A 271 4.19 21.00 -22.14
C ALA A 271 3.48 22.33 -22.46
N THR A 272 3.38 22.61 -23.77
CA THR A 272 2.59 23.70 -24.28
C THR A 272 1.81 23.21 -25.50
N GLU A 273 0.47 23.24 -25.44
CA GLU A 273 -0.42 22.78 -26.49
C GLU A 273 -1.70 23.60 -26.48
N GLY A 274 -2.00 24.29 -27.58
CA GLY A 274 -3.14 25.19 -27.62
C GLY A 274 -3.12 26.22 -26.46
N SER A 275 -4.18 26.23 -25.67
CA SER A 275 -4.28 27.04 -24.46
C SER A 275 -3.54 26.47 -23.26
N TYR A 276 -3.08 25.23 -23.34
CA TYR A 276 -2.43 24.55 -22.23
C TYR A 276 -0.98 25.02 -21.97
N ARG A 277 -0.65 25.31 -20.75
CA ARG A 277 0.69 25.56 -20.25
C ARG A 277 0.81 24.83 -18.90
N GLY A 278 1.55 23.73 -18.84
CA GLY A 278 1.62 22.91 -17.63
C GLY A 278 2.48 21.67 -17.83
N LEU A 279 2.16 20.60 -17.14
CA LEU A 279 2.99 19.40 -17.08
C LEU A 279 2.25 18.19 -17.66
N SER A 280 2.98 17.40 -18.43
CA SER A 280 2.50 16.12 -18.94
C SER A 280 2.43 15.07 -17.84
N ILE A 281 1.51 14.12 -17.95
CA ILE A 281 1.37 12.98 -17.05
C ILE A 281 2.59 12.04 -17.06
N GLY A 282 3.50 12.17 -18.03
CA GLY A 282 4.71 11.36 -18.11
C GLY A 282 5.17 11.10 -19.52
N LEU A 283 6.13 10.18 -19.63
CA LEU A 283 6.78 9.83 -20.89
C LEU A 283 6.59 8.35 -21.21
N VAL A 284 6.46 8.06 -22.50
CA VAL A 284 6.42 6.72 -23.08
C VAL A 284 7.49 6.59 -24.17
N LEU A 285 7.87 5.37 -24.52
CA LEU A 285 8.73 5.11 -25.66
C LEU A 285 7.91 5.12 -26.96
N ASN A 286 8.43 5.80 -27.98
CA ASN A 286 7.91 5.64 -29.35
C ASN A 286 8.53 4.41 -30.02
N ASP A 287 8.06 4.08 -31.23
CA ASP A 287 8.54 2.93 -32.02
C ASP A 287 10.05 2.98 -32.36
N LYS A 288 10.66 4.16 -32.22
CA LYS A 288 12.10 4.38 -32.43
C LYS A 288 12.93 4.28 -31.15
N GLY A 289 12.29 3.91 -30.03
CA GLY A 289 12.96 3.83 -28.72
C GLY A 289 13.31 5.19 -28.13
N GLN A 290 12.63 6.26 -28.52
CA GLN A 290 12.84 7.61 -27.99
C GLN A 290 11.71 7.98 -27.02
N TRP A 291 12.06 8.67 -25.94
CA TRP A 291 11.09 9.19 -24.98
C TRP A 291 10.28 10.34 -25.57
N LYS A 292 8.96 10.24 -25.45
CA LYS A 292 8.01 11.32 -25.80
C LYS A 292 6.92 11.41 -24.72
N GLN A 293 6.25 12.55 -24.65
CA GLN A 293 5.03 12.69 -23.86
C GLN A 293 3.92 11.81 -24.44
N ARG A 294 2.96 11.41 -23.61
CA ARG A 294 1.83 10.57 -24.07
C ARG A 294 1.00 11.29 -25.11
N ASP A 295 0.36 10.52 -25.99
CA ASP A 295 -0.55 11.05 -27.01
C ASP A 295 -2.00 11.16 -26.55
N VAL A 296 -2.37 10.44 -25.47
CA VAL A 296 -3.72 10.36 -24.89
C VAL A 296 -3.65 10.52 -23.37
N ALA A 297 -4.71 11.07 -22.77
CA ALA A 297 -4.76 11.37 -21.35
C ALA A 297 -3.48 12.09 -20.88
N LYS A 298 -3.19 13.23 -21.52
CA LYS A 298 -1.89 13.90 -21.40
C LYS A 298 -1.76 14.74 -20.14
N TYR A 299 -2.86 15.39 -19.73
CA TYR A 299 -2.82 16.50 -18.79
C TYR A 299 -3.87 16.30 -17.69
N GLU A 300 -3.42 15.99 -16.50
CA GLU A 300 -4.25 15.69 -15.35
C GLU A 300 -3.82 16.54 -14.14
N ILE A 301 -4.79 17.07 -13.39
CA ILE A 301 -4.50 18.00 -12.28
C ILE A 301 -3.94 17.32 -11.03
N GLY A 302 -4.45 16.15 -10.71
CA GLY A 302 -4.12 15.35 -9.52
C GLY A 302 -3.52 14.00 -9.87
N TRP A 303 -4.05 12.94 -9.35
CA TRP A 303 -3.67 11.52 -9.37
C TRP A 303 -2.36 11.16 -10.08
N CYS A 304 -2.35 10.96 -11.41
CA CYS A 304 -1.11 10.66 -12.13
C CYS A 304 -0.35 11.92 -12.59
N GLY A 305 -1.06 12.99 -12.96
CA GLY A 305 -0.48 14.20 -13.54
C GLY A 305 0.16 15.13 -12.52
N GLN A 306 -0.40 15.20 -11.31
CA GLN A 306 0.13 15.97 -10.17
C GLN A 306 0.50 17.44 -10.47
N ASN A 307 -0.18 18.07 -11.44
CA ASN A 307 0.17 19.39 -11.95
C ASN A 307 0.23 20.46 -10.84
N ALA A 308 -0.74 20.47 -9.91
CA ALA A 308 -0.76 21.44 -8.82
C ALA A 308 0.36 21.17 -7.79
N SER A 309 0.65 19.92 -7.45
CA SER A 309 1.74 19.56 -6.52
C SER A 309 3.12 19.92 -7.10
N PHE A 310 3.33 19.71 -8.40
CA PHE A 310 4.56 20.15 -9.08
C PHE A 310 4.72 21.66 -9.07
N ALA A 311 3.64 22.41 -9.33
CA ALA A 311 3.70 23.87 -9.32
C ALA A 311 4.08 24.40 -7.94
N ILE A 312 3.58 23.80 -6.86
CA ILE A 312 3.98 24.13 -5.49
C ILE A 312 5.48 23.84 -5.29
N SER A 313 5.97 22.71 -5.79
CA SER A 313 7.39 22.33 -5.72
C SER A 313 8.30 23.28 -6.51
N LEU A 314 7.84 23.75 -7.68
CA LEU A 314 8.54 24.77 -8.46
C LEU A 314 8.57 26.14 -7.74
N MET A 315 7.50 26.53 -7.06
CA MET A 315 7.52 27.75 -6.23
C MET A 315 8.48 27.62 -5.05
N ALA A 316 8.53 26.41 -4.42
CA ALA A 316 9.50 26.14 -3.37
C ALA A 316 10.96 26.18 -3.91
N ASP A 317 11.19 25.70 -5.11
CA ASP A 317 12.48 25.82 -5.82
C ASP A 317 12.86 27.28 -6.05
N TYR A 318 11.91 28.12 -6.48
CA TYR A 318 12.14 29.55 -6.61
C TYR A 318 12.55 30.19 -5.28
N LEU A 319 11.85 29.87 -4.19
CA LEU A 319 12.18 30.42 -2.86
C LEU A 319 13.56 29.95 -2.36
N LYS A 320 13.98 28.73 -2.74
CA LYS A 320 15.30 28.17 -2.39
C LYS A 320 16.42 28.74 -3.25
N THR A 321 16.20 28.94 -4.57
CA THR A 321 17.26 29.18 -5.56
C THR A 321 17.20 30.56 -6.25
N GLY A 322 16.06 31.25 -6.18
CA GLY A 322 15.78 32.44 -6.97
C GLY A 322 15.48 32.17 -8.44
N SER A 323 15.24 30.92 -8.85
CA SER A 323 14.99 30.52 -10.25
C SER A 323 13.67 31.11 -10.77
N LYS A 324 13.74 32.20 -11.55
CA LYS A 324 12.55 32.77 -12.18
C LYS A 324 11.83 31.79 -13.11
N GLU A 325 12.56 30.94 -13.82
CA GLU A 325 11.97 29.90 -14.66
C GLU A 325 11.04 28.98 -13.84
N SER A 326 11.45 28.59 -12.61
CA SER A 326 10.62 27.78 -11.73
C SER A 326 9.33 28.49 -11.36
N LEU A 327 9.42 29.77 -10.98
CA LEU A 327 8.24 30.58 -10.65
C LEU A 327 7.32 30.76 -11.86
N ASP A 328 7.86 31.13 -13.01
CA ASP A 328 7.08 31.39 -14.23
C ASP A 328 6.32 30.12 -14.68
N LYS A 329 6.98 28.96 -14.70
CA LYS A 329 6.35 27.69 -15.01
C LYS A 329 5.28 27.28 -13.99
N ALA A 330 5.55 27.48 -12.69
CA ALA A 330 4.57 27.21 -11.63
C ALA A 330 3.30 28.05 -11.80
N LEU A 331 3.45 29.36 -11.94
CA LEU A 331 2.31 30.28 -12.11
C LEU A 331 1.57 30.01 -13.42
N ALA A 332 2.28 29.76 -14.55
CA ALA A 332 1.66 29.44 -15.81
C ALA A 332 0.82 28.13 -15.73
N THR A 333 1.34 27.10 -15.04
CA THR A 333 0.59 25.86 -14.80
C THR A 333 -0.70 26.14 -14.05
N LEU A 334 -0.62 26.74 -12.86
CA LEU A 334 -1.79 26.97 -12.01
C LEU A 334 -2.79 27.96 -12.63
N ASP A 335 -2.32 29.01 -13.30
CA ASP A 335 -3.18 29.97 -14.01
C ASP A 335 -3.94 29.29 -15.16
N THR A 336 -3.29 28.39 -15.89
CA THR A 336 -3.94 27.63 -16.97
C THR A 336 -5.11 26.82 -16.42
N TRP A 337 -4.89 26.06 -15.36
CA TRP A 337 -5.92 25.26 -14.72
C TRP A 337 -7.01 26.12 -14.07
N ALA A 338 -6.66 27.06 -13.21
CA ALA A 338 -7.62 27.86 -12.46
C ALA A 338 -8.47 28.80 -13.32
N ASN A 339 -7.97 29.25 -14.48
CA ASN A 339 -8.72 30.13 -15.36
C ASN A 339 -9.64 29.41 -16.34
N ASN A 340 -9.35 28.15 -16.68
CA ASN A 340 -10.07 27.44 -17.74
C ASN A 340 -10.93 26.27 -17.26
N CYS A 341 -10.69 25.74 -16.06
CA CYS A 341 -11.26 24.47 -15.65
C CYS A 341 -12.41 24.57 -14.63
N ILE A 342 -12.73 25.77 -14.13
CA ILE A 342 -13.85 25.97 -13.18
C ILE A 342 -15.16 25.92 -13.94
N LEU A 343 -16.05 24.99 -13.57
CA LEU A 343 -17.39 24.87 -14.13
C LEU A 343 -18.38 25.83 -13.42
N PRO A 344 -19.51 26.17 -14.05
CA PRO A 344 -20.50 27.09 -13.45
C PRO A 344 -21.08 26.59 -12.11
N ASN A 345 -21.13 25.28 -11.89
CA ASN A 345 -21.60 24.66 -10.64
C ASN A 345 -20.52 24.57 -9.54
N GLY A 346 -19.32 25.07 -9.80
CA GLY A 346 -18.18 25.03 -8.87
C GLY A 346 -17.28 23.80 -9.02
N LEU A 347 -17.69 22.76 -9.72
CA LEU A 347 -16.83 21.62 -10.04
C LEU A 347 -15.68 22.05 -10.93
N PHE A 348 -14.71 21.15 -11.09
CA PHE A 348 -13.45 21.42 -11.78
C PHE A 348 -13.14 20.34 -12.81
N ILE A 349 -12.80 20.74 -14.05
CA ILE A 349 -12.37 19.82 -15.10
C ILE A 349 -11.03 19.22 -14.69
N THR A 350 -10.97 17.90 -14.54
CA THR A 350 -9.81 17.19 -13.98
C THR A 350 -8.76 16.79 -15.02
N HIS A 351 -9.18 16.72 -16.29
CA HIS A 351 -8.32 16.43 -17.43
C HIS A 351 -8.40 17.56 -18.46
N TYR A 352 -7.29 18.27 -18.67
CA TYR A 352 -7.27 19.42 -19.61
C TYR A 352 -7.46 18.98 -21.07
N ASP A 353 -7.22 17.72 -21.37
CA ASP A 353 -7.53 17.09 -22.66
C ASP A 353 -8.99 17.33 -23.05
N ASP A 354 -9.92 17.37 -22.10
CA ASP A 354 -11.34 17.65 -22.34
C ASP A 354 -11.57 19.04 -22.93
N ILE A 355 -10.77 20.03 -22.52
CA ILE A 355 -10.82 21.39 -23.07
C ILE A 355 -10.19 21.42 -24.48
N LEU A 356 -9.06 20.75 -24.64
CA LEU A 356 -8.33 20.76 -25.91
C LEU A 356 -9.08 20.05 -27.05
N TYR A 357 -9.77 18.95 -26.71
CA TYR A 357 -10.39 18.07 -27.69
C TYR A 357 -11.92 18.10 -27.68
N GLY A 358 -12.54 18.88 -26.76
CA GLY A 358 -13.99 19.01 -26.67
C GLY A 358 -14.67 17.74 -26.14
N THR A 359 -13.97 16.96 -25.32
CA THR A 359 -14.51 15.77 -24.66
C THR A 359 -15.06 16.10 -23.28
N LYS A 360 -15.78 15.17 -22.66
CA LYS A 360 -16.29 15.28 -21.30
C LYS A 360 -16.06 13.95 -20.59
N GLY A 361 -15.02 13.91 -19.77
CA GLY A 361 -14.72 12.77 -18.91
C GLY A 361 -15.51 12.78 -17.61
N VAL A 362 -15.25 11.81 -16.74
CA VAL A 362 -15.75 11.80 -15.37
C VAL A 362 -14.88 12.71 -14.52
N LEU A 363 -15.53 13.59 -13.74
CA LEU A 363 -14.86 14.42 -12.74
C LEU A 363 -14.72 13.58 -11.46
N ASP A 364 -13.58 12.97 -11.25
CA ASP A 364 -13.39 12.00 -10.18
C ASP A 364 -12.96 12.64 -8.86
N GLY A 365 -13.37 12.02 -7.75
CA GLY A 365 -13.16 12.52 -6.40
C GLY A 365 -11.68 12.60 -5.97
N CYS A 366 -10.82 11.74 -6.52
CA CYS A 366 -9.38 11.78 -6.24
C CYS A 366 -8.75 13.06 -6.82
N ASN A 367 -8.97 13.31 -8.11
CA ASN A 367 -8.49 14.51 -8.76
C ASN A 367 -9.09 15.79 -8.15
N LEU A 368 -10.41 15.81 -7.89
CA LEU A 368 -11.08 16.98 -7.28
C LEU A 368 -10.53 17.30 -5.90
N GLY A 369 -10.42 16.29 -5.03
CA GLY A 369 -9.90 16.47 -3.67
C GLY A 369 -8.43 16.88 -3.64
N THR A 370 -7.61 16.27 -4.50
CA THR A 370 -6.20 16.62 -4.65
C THR A 370 -6.04 18.02 -5.19
N ALA A 371 -6.81 18.41 -6.22
CA ALA A 371 -6.78 19.75 -6.79
C ALA A 371 -7.13 20.82 -5.73
N ALA A 372 -8.26 20.67 -5.04
CA ALA A 372 -8.69 21.66 -4.04
C ALA A 372 -7.66 21.79 -2.90
N THR A 373 -7.16 20.67 -2.37
CA THR A 373 -6.12 20.67 -1.34
C THR A 373 -4.88 21.45 -1.80
N ASN A 374 -4.41 21.16 -3.00
CA ASN A 374 -3.20 21.76 -3.56
C ASN A 374 -3.42 23.23 -3.96
N PHE A 375 -4.60 23.62 -4.43
CA PHE A 375 -4.87 25.04 -4.74
C PHE A 375 -4.86 25.94 -3.50
N PHE A 376 -5.33 25.47 -2.34
CA PHE A 376 -5.17 26.19 -1.08
C PHE A 376 -3.69 26.36 -0.70
N GLU A 377 -2.89 25.30 -0.80
CA GLU A 377 -1.44 25.37 -0.54
C GLU A 377 -0.75 26.29 -1.55
N ALA A 378 -1.10 26.15 -2.84
CA ALA A 378 -0.54 26.95 -3.93
C ALA A 378 -0.83 28.45 -3.78
N TYR A 379 -2.03 28.81 -3.32
CA TYR A 379 -2.34 30.22 -3.01
C TYR A 379 -1.40 30.80 -1.94
N ASN A 380 -1.21 30.06 -0.86
CA ASN A 380 -0.35 30.51 0.22
C ASN A 380 1.13 30.57 -0.23
N MET A 381 1.57 29.61 -1.03
CA MET A 381 2.93 29.57 -1.59
C MET A 381 3.14 30.73 -2.59
N ALA A 382 2.18 31.01 -3.46
CA ALA A 382 2.25 32.10 -4.40
C ALA A 382 2.38 33.46 -3.69
N LYS A 383 1.68 33.66 -2.57
CA LYS A 383 1.85 34.88 -1.74
C LYS A 383 3.28 35.01 -1.19
N GLN A 384 3.89 33.91 -0.75
CA GLN A 384 5.30 33.91 -0.32
C GLN A 384 6.24 34.26 -1.46
N CYS A 385 5.89 33.91 -2.70
CA CYS A 385 6.63 34.28 -3.90
C CYS A 385 6.31 35.70 -4.42
N GLY A 386 5.49 36.48 -3.70
CA GLY A 386 5.09 37.84 -4.10
C GLY A 386 3.96 37.92 -5.12
N ALA A 387 3.26 36.81 -5.41
CA ALA A 387 2.16 36.76 -6.37
C ALA A 387 0.79 36.64 -5.66
N ASN A 388 -0.16 37.51 -6.02
CA ASN A 388 -1.53 37.43 -5.51
C ASN A 388 -2.42 36.72 -6.55
N LYS A 389 -2.93 35.53 -6.20
CA LYS A 389 -3.65 34.62 -7.11
C LYS A 389 -5.03 34.21 -6.54
N PRO A 390 -6.01 35.12 -6.44
CA PRO A 390 -7.33 34.80 -5.88
C PRO A 390 -8.10 33.75 -6.68
N ASN A 391 -7.79 33.56 -7.98
CA ASN A 391 -8.36 32.51 -8.81
C ASN A 391 -8.04 31.09 -8.30
N TYR A 392 -6.92 30.88 -7.58
CA TYR A 392 -6.62 29.60 -6.96
C TYR A 392 -7.59 29.28 -5.82
N LEU A 393 -7.91 30.28 -4.98
CA LEU A 393 -8.95 30.13 -3.97
C LEU A 393 -10.32 29.88 -4.58
N LYS A 394 -10.65 30.57 -5.70
CA LYS A 394 -11.92 30.36 -6.39
C LYS A 394 -12.05 28.91 -6.88
N ALA A 395 -10.99 28.32 -7.43
CA ALA A 395 -10.98 26.91 -7.84
C ALA A 395 -11.17 25.98 -6.64
N ALA A 396 -10.42 26.19 -5.56
CA ALA A 396 -10.47 25.34 -4.37
C ALA A 396 -11.84 25.42 -3.66
N TYR A 397 -12.35 26.62 -3.40
CA TYR A 397 -13.67 26.78 -2.76
C TYR A 397 -14.80 26.30 -3.66
N GLY A 398 -14.73 26.50 -4.99
CA GLY A 398 -15.75 25.97 -5.89
C GLY A 398 -15.96 24.49 -5.72
N ILE A 399 -14.87 23.70 -5.67
CA ILE A 399 -14.91 22.26 -5.42
C ILE A 399 -15.48 21.98 -4.02
N CYS A 400 -14.98 22.66 -2.98
CA CYS A 400 -15.39 22.40 -1.60
C CYS A 400 -16.86 22.77 -1.34
N ASP A 401 -17.34 23.88 -1.90
CA ASP A 401 -18.75 24.33 -1.79
C ASP A 401 -19.68 23.33 -2.47
N PHE A 402 -19.30 22.86 -3.68
CA PHE A 402 -20.06 21.82 -4.37
C PHE A 402 -20.13 20.55 -3.50
N MET A 403 -19.00 20.09 -2.98
CA MET A 403 -18.96 18.88 -2.15
C MET A 403 -19.71 19.03 -0.84
N LEU A 404 -19.71 20.24 -0.25
CA LEU A 404 -20.50 20.54 0.95
C LEU A 404 -22.00 20.39 0.68
N ALA A 405 -22.44 20.81 -0.52
CA ALA A 405 -23.84 20.72 -0.92
C ALA A 405 -24.27 19.31 -1.35
N ASP A 406 -23.35 18.51 -1.98
CA ASP A 406 -23.62 17.14 -2.46
C ASP A 406 -23.39 16.06 -1.39
N GLN A 407 -22.77 16.40 -0.25
CA GLN A 407 -22.49 15.43 0.82
C GLN A 407 -23.77 14.76 1.31
N GLN A 408 -23.75 13.42 1.38
CA GLN A 408 -24.90 12.66 1.86
C GLN A 408 -25.10 12.81 3.38
N PRO A 409 -26.31 12.57 3.90
CA PRO A 409 -26.60 12.67 5.33
C PRO A 409 -25.71 11.79 6.22
N ASP A 410 -25.26 10.64 5.72
CA ASP A 410 -24.35 9.72 6.41
C ASP A 410 -22.88 10.18 6.38
N GLY A 411 -22.58 11.23 5.62
CA GLY A 411 -21.23 11.79 5.46
C GLY A 411 -20.53 11.40 4.17
N CYS A 412 -21.07 10.46 3.40
CA CYS A 412 -20.46 9.98 2.16
C CYS A 412 -20.31 11.09 1.12
N PHE A 413 -19.17 11.10 0.42
CA PHE A 413 -18.96 11.80 -0.84
C PHE A 413 -19.04 10.81 -2.01
N GLY A 414 -19.13 11.31 -3.25
CA GLY A 414 -19.08 10.47 -4.45
C GLY A 414 -17.67 10.07 -4.87
N LYS A 415 -17.60 9.11 -5.78
CA LYS A 415 -16.39 8.74 -6.52
C LYS A 415 -16.24 9.58 -7.79
N GLY A 416 -17.33 9.98 -8.45
CA GLY A 416 -17.26 10.72 -9.69
C GLY A 416 -18.58 11.37 -10.10
N TRP A 417 -18.47 12.49 -10.80
CA TRP A 417 -19.57 13.31 -11.27
C TRP A 417 -19.45 13.61 -12.77
N ASP A 418 -20.59 13.91 -13.40
CA ASP A 418 -20.61 14.53 -14.73
C ASP A 418 -20.40 16.06 -14.65
N TYR A 419 -20.33 16.72 -15.78
CA TYR A 419 -20.13 18.18 -15.89
C TYR A 419 -21.31 19.00 -15.36
N ASP A 420 -22.49 18.44 -15.30
CA ASP A 420 -23.71 19.08 -14.77
C ASP A 420 -23.81 18.90 -13.23
N GLY A 421 -22.92 18.13 -12.64
CA GLY A 421 -22.82 17.90 -11.20
C GLY A 421 -23.66 16.71 -10.73
N LYS A 422 -24.14 15.85 -11.64
CA LYS A 422 -24.81 14.62 -11.26
C LYS A 422 -23.76 13.61 -10.81
N CYS A 423 -23.90 13.10 -9.59
CA CYS A 423 -23.05 12.00 -9.12
C CYS A 423 -23.34 10.72 -9.89
N LEU A 424 -22.30 10.15 -10.50
CA LEU A 424 -22.36 8.92 -11.29
C LEU A 424 -22.08 7.66 -10.47
N TYR A 425 -21.19 7.78 -9.50
CA TYR A 425 -20.73 6.66 -8.66
C TYR A 425 -20.54 7.14 -7.23
N ARG A 426 -21.06 6.41 -6.24
CA ARG A 426 -20.88 6.69 -4.81
C ARG A 426 -20.21 5.55 -4.06
N GLU A 427 -20.12 4.38 -4.66
CA GLU A 427 -19.59 3.19 -4.02
C GLU A 427 -18.09 3.31 -3.77
N GLY A 428 -17.64 2.68 -2.68
CA GLY A 428 -16.24 2.64 -2.30
C GLY A 428 -15.76 3.87 -1.55
N THR A 429 -14.47 3.89 -1.26
CA THR A 429 -13.86 4.88 -0.35
C THR A 429 -13.12 6.01 -1.06
N ILE A 430 -13.16 6.13 -2.39
CA ILE A 430 -12.49 7.21 -3.14
C ILE A 430 -12.93 8.62 -2.68
N GLY A 431 -14.18 8.78 -2.28
CA GLY A 431 -14.67 10.06 -1.76
C GLY A 431 -13.87 10.58 -0.56
N CYS A 432 -13.08 9.74 0.14
CA CYS A 432 -12.23 10.19 1.22
C CYS A 432 -11.10 11.15 0.76
N PHE A 433 -10.77 11.21 -0.52
CA PHE A 433 -9.84 12.20 -1.07
C PHE A 433 -10.34 13.65 -0.94
N ILE A 434 -11.65 13.83 -0.75
CA ILE A 434 -12.24 15.15 -0.51
C ILE A 434 -11.99 15.65 0.93
N VAL A 435 -11.81 14.74 1.90
CA VAL A 435 -11.67 15.11 3.32
C VAL A 435 -10.50 16.06 3.58
N PRO A 436 -9.28 15.84 3.05
CA PRO A 436 -8.18 16.81 3.19
C PRO A 436 -8.49 18.19 2.60
N ALA A 437 -9.27 18.25 1.52
CA ALA A 437 -9.67 19.52 0.91
C ALA A 437 -10.63 20.30 1.81
N MET A 438 -11.60 19.64 2.43
CA MET A 438 -12.50 20.28 3.39
C MET A 438 -11.75 20.81 4.64
N ILE A 439 -10.77 20.06 5.13
CA ILE A 439 -9.88 20.50 6.21
C ILE A 439 -9.09 21.75 5.78
N ALA A 440 -8.55 21.74 4.56
CA ALA A 440 -7.82 22.90 4.03
C ALA A 440 -8.73 24.14 3.85
N ALA A 441 -9.98 23.95 3.40
CA ALA A 441 -10.98 25.01 3.31
C ALA A 441 -11.28 25.63 4.69
N TYR A 442 -11.43 24.79 5.73
CA TYR A 442 -11.57 25.28 7.11
C TYR A 442 -10.37 26.09 7.55
N HIS A 443 -9.15 25.62 7.34
CA HIS A 443 -7.93 26.35 7.71
C HIS A 443 -7.82 27.70 7.00
N GLN A 444 -8.29 27.81 5.76
CA GLN A 444 -8.22 29.03 4.97
C GLN A 444 -9.31 30.05 5.33
N SER A 445 -10.49 29.58 5.77
CA SER A 445 -11.68 30.44 6.00
C SER A 445 -12.11 30.59 7.45
N ASN A 446 -11.74 29.66 8.34
CA ASN A 446 -12.31 29.41 9.67
C ASN A 446 -13.82 29.13 9.66
N ASP A 447 -14.39 28.67 8.53
CA ASP A 447 -15.80 28.29 8.42
C ASP A 447 -16.01 26.86 8.90
N ASN A 448 -16.67 26.69 10.03
CA ASN A 448 -16.93 25.39 10.65
C ASN A 448 -17.74 24.43 9.79
N ARG A 449 -18.47 24.89 8.79
CA ARG A 449 -19.24 24.00 7.89
C ARG A 449 -18.32 23.01 7.20
N TYR A 450 -17.12 23.46 6.76
CA TYR A 450 -16.12 22.58 6.14
C TYR A 450 -15.54 21.57 7.14
N LEU A 451 -15.23 22.00 8.37
CA LEU A 451 -14.69 21.10 9.39
C LEU A 451 -15.71 20.03 9.78
N GLU A 452 -16.97 20.40 10.00
CA GLU A 452 -18.03 19.44 10.34
C GLU A 452 -18.31 18.48 9.19
N SER A 453 -18.25 18.95 7.93
CA SER A 453 -18.34 18.09 6.76
C SER A 453 -17.17 17.10 6.70
N ALA A 454 -15.94 17.57 6.93
CA ALA A 454 -14.76 16.72 6.98
C ALA A 454 -14.85 15.63 8.05
N LYS A 455 -15.31 15.98 9.26
CA LYS A 455 -15.50 15.03 10.36
C LYS A 455 -16.53 13.95 10.03
N ARG A 456 -17.69 14.32 9.44
CA ARG A 456 -18.70 13.35 9.04
C ARG A 456 -18.19 12.38 7.97
N ALA A 457 -17.51 12.92 6.94
CA ALA A 457 -16.95 12.10 5.89
C ALA A 457 -15.82 11.19 6.40
N PHE A 458 -14.91 11.73 7.21
CA PHE A 458 -13.86 10.94 7.85
C PHE A 458 -14.45 9.76 8.64
N LYS A 459 -15.47 10.04 9.48
CA LYS A 459 -16.15 9.01 10.25
C LYS A 459 -16.75 7.93 9.34
N PHE A 460 -17.45 8.32 8.27
CA PHE A 460 -18.07 7.38 7.32
C PHE A 460 -17.02 6.42 6.74
N TYR A 461 -15.92 6.94 6.17
CA TYR A 461 -14.89 6.12 5.55
C TYR A 461 -14.06 5.32 6.57
N MET A 462 -13.87 5.86 7.77
CA MET A 462 -13.17 5.15 8.84
C MET A 462 -14.01 3.99 9.39
N ASP A 463 -15.33 4.19 9.52
CA ASP A 463 -16.26 3.12 9.92
C ASP A 463 -16.28 1.99 8.87
N GLU A 464 -16.12 2.29 7.58
CA GLU A 464 -15.97 1.27 6.54
C GLU A 464 -14.68 0.47 6.71
N LEU A 465 -13.55 1.15 6.90
CA LEU A 465 -12.27 0.48 7.14
C LEU A 465 -12.32 -0.40 8.40
N LYS A 466 -12.90 0.11 9.50
CA LYS A 466 -13.06 -0.63 10.75
C LYS A 466 -13.92 -1.87 10.60
N ARG A 467 -15.01 -1.78 9.82
CA ARG A 467 -15.93 -2.90 9.61
C ARG A 467 -15.37 -3.97 8.69
N ASN A 468 -14.70 -3.54 7.62
CA ASN A 468 -14.24 -4.43 6.55
C ASN A 468 -12.83 -4.98 6.79
N GLY A 469 -11.98 -4.28 7.56
CA GLY A 469 -10.55 -4.57 7.67
C GLY A 469 -9.74 -4.16 6.43
N TYR A 470 -10.35 -3.46 5.46
CA TYR A 470 -9.71 -3.01 4.22
C TYR A 470 -10.45 -1.83 3.59
N SER A 471 -9.76 -1.08 2.74
CA SER A 471 -10.36 -0.04 1.90
C SER A 471 -10.99 -0.62 0.63
N THR A 472 -12.16 -0.10 0.26
CA THR A 472 -12.94 -0.55 -0.90
C THR A 472 -12.77 0.35 -2.13
N ALA A 473 -11.74 1.19 -2.15
CA ALA A 473 -11.42 2.00 -3.30
C ALA A 473 -10.41 1.28 -4.18
N GLY A 474 -10.74 1.08 -5.41
CA GLY A 474 -9.74 0.81 -6.44
C GLY A 474 -9.06 2.10 -6.87
N ALA A 475 -7.89 1.98 -7.52
CA ALA A 475 -7.35 3.05 -8.34
C ALA A 475 -8.43 3.56 -9.30
N LEU A 476 -8.28 4.78 -9.85
CA LEU A 476 -9.35 5.40 -10.66
C LEU A 476 -9.81 4.56 -11.86
N ASP A 477 -8.91 3.77 -12.41
CA ASP A 477 -9.15 2.86 -13.54
C ASP A 477 -9.66 1.47 -13.12
N THR A 478 -9.75 1.19 -11.82
CA THR A 478 -10.18 -0.11 -11.29
C THR A 478 -11.26 0.02 -10.22
N TRP A 479 -11.89 -1.11 -9.90
CA TRP A 479 -12.85 -1.29 -8.83
C TRP A 479 -12.40 -2.52 -8.03
N CYS A 480 -11.48 -2.31 -7.11
CA CYS A 480 -10.87 -3.37 -6.30
C CYS A 480 -10.46 -2.86 -4.93
N ILE A 481 -10.01 -3.76 -4.08
CA ILE A 481 -9.41 -3.42 -2.79
C ILE A 481 -7.98 -2.93 -3.03
N ASP A 482 -7.62 -1.80 -2.44
CA ASP A 482 -6.29 -1.22 -2.52
C ASP A 482 -5.91 -0.40 -1.28
N LYS A 483 -4.75 0.27 -1.35
CA LYS A 483 -4.21 1.10 -0.29
C LYS A 483 -4.49 2.61 -0.46
N GLU A 484 -4.85 3.07 -1.66
CA GLU A 484 -4.74 4.48 -2.02
C GLU A 484 -5.65 5.39 -1.19
N SER A 485 -6.91 5.03 -1.00
CA SER A 485 -7.85 5.84 -0.24
C SER A 485 -7.51 5.90 1.25
N SER A 486 -6.87 4.86 1.80
CA SER A 486 -6.42 4.86 3.20
C SER A 486 -5.28 5.84 3.47
N ILE A 487 -4.57 6.28 2.44
CA ILE A 487 -3.55 7.32 2.59
C ILE A 487 -4.21 8.65 2.99
N THR A 488 -5.32 8.99 2.35
CA THR A 488 -6.04 10.21 2.68
C THR A 488 -6.77 10.11 4.01
N LEU A 489 -7.19 8.92 4.44
CA LEU A 489 -7.69 8.68 5.79
C LEU A 489 -6.60 8.94 6.83
N LEU A 490 -5.40 8.37 6.67
CA LEU A 490 -4.26 8.61 7.55
C LEU A 490 -3.93 10.11 7.65
N ARG A 491 -3.80 10.78 6.51
CA ARG A 491 -3.55 12.23 6.43
C ARG A 491 -4.64 13.04 7.13
N SER A 492 -5.89 12.68 6.94
CA SER A 492 -7.03 13.36 7.54
C SER A 492 -7.10 13.15 9.04
N ALA A 493 -6.82 11.94 9.52
CA ALA A 493 -6.78 11.62 10.95
C ALA A 493 -5.74 12.49 11.68
N ILE A 494 -4.51 12.56 11.16
CA ILE A 494 -3.45 13.41 11.75
C ILE A 494 -3.86 14.88 11.75
N ARG A 495 -4.42 15.39 10.66
CA ARG A 495 -4.87 16.79 10.57
C ARG A 495 -6.04 17.09 11.51
N LEU A 496 -7.02 16.19 11.62
CA LEU A 496 -8.13 16.35 12.56
C LEU A 496 -7.65 16.30 14.00
N TYR A 497 -6.71 15.43 14.35
CA TYR A 497 -6.04 15.45 15.66
C TYR A 497 -5.41 16.82 15.95
N ARG A 498 -4.66 17.38 15.00
CA ARG A 498 -4.01 18.69 15.17
C ARG A 498 -5.01 19.84 15.40
N ILE A 499 -6.22 19.74 14.84
CA ILE A 499 -7.27 20.75 15.02
C ILE A 499 -7.99 20.55 16.35
N THR A 500 -8.34 19.32 16.69
CA THR A 500 -9.27 19.02 17.78
C THR A 500 -8.61 18.59 19.07
N ASN A 501 -7.37 18.15 19.03
CA ASN A 501 -6.64 17.46 20.10
C ASN A 501 -7.35 16.21 20.63
N ASP A 502 -8.20 15.59 19.81
CA ASP A 502 -8.93 14.35 20.14
C ASP A 502 -8.08 13.14 19.74
N HIS A 503 -7.66 12.36 20.74
CA HIS A 503 -6.79 11.21 20.55
C HIS A 503 -7.45 10.05 19.80
N THR A 504 -8.77 10.01 19.65
CA THR A 504 -9.45 9.00 18.83
C THR A 504 -8.97 9.06 17.38
N TYR A 505 -8.60 10.24 16.87
CA TYR A 505 -7.99 10.36 15.54
C TYR A 505 -6.57 9.78 15.46
N VAL A 506 -5.83 9.77 16.59
CA VAL A 506 -4.52 9.09 16.64
C VAL A 506 -4.70 7.58 16.56
N ASP A 507 -5.67 7.03 17.31
CA ASP A 507 -6.00 5.60 17.25
C ASP A 507 -6.43 5.18 15.84
N ASP A 508 -7.24 6.01 15.17
CA ASP A 508 -7.65 5.82 13.78
C ASP A 508 -6.47 5.91 12.79
N ALA A 509 -5.52 6.81 13.02
CA ALA A 509 -4.30 6.91 12.23
C ALA A 509 -3.42 5.65 12.40
N VAL A 510 -3.30 5.13 13.61
CA VAL A 510 -2.58 3.88 13.92
C VAL A 510 -3.25 2.69 13.22
N LEU A 511 -4.58 2.54 13.37
CA LEU A 511 -5.32 1.45 12.71
C LEU A 511 -5.15 1.50 11.18
N THR A 512 -5.30 2.68 10.59
CA THR A 512 -5.08 2.88 9.15
C THR A 512 -3.65 2.54 8.74
N SER A 513 -2.66 2.88 9.57
CA SER A 513 -1.24 2.59 9.31
C SER A 513 -0.94 1.09 9.35
N TYR A 514 -1.61 0.32 10.19
CA TYR A 514 -1.50 -1.14 10.17
C TYR A 514 -2.13 -1.74 8.91
N TYR A 515 -3.27 -1.23 8.45
CA TYR A 515 -3.78 -1.64 7.13
C TYR A 515 -2.79 -1.31 6.00
N LEU A 516 -2.23 -0.10 5.96
CA LEU A 516 -1.20 0.27 5.00
C LEU A 516 0.04 -0.64 5.09
N SER A 517 0.38 -1.12 6.29
CA SER A 517 1.50 -2.05 6.49
C SER A 517 1.28 -3.42 5.88
N THR A 518 0.02 -3.83 5.60
CA THR A 518 -0.27 -5.09 4.89
C THR A 518 0.12 -5.07 3.42
N TRP A 519 0.41 -3.88 2.86
CA TRP A 519 0.88 -3.68 1.49
C TRP A 519 2.39 -3.48 1.41
N LEU A 520 3.07 -3.22 2.54
CA LEU A 520 4.49 -2.90 2.63
C LEU A 520 5.35 -4.17 2.65
N TRP A 521 6.35 -4.22 1.79
CA TRP A 521 7.29 -5.34 1.71
C TRP A 521 8.30 -5.29 2.86
N HIS A 522 8.28 -6.33 3.70
CA HIS A 522 9.09 -6.47 4.90
C HIS A 522 10.42 -7.21 4.65
N TYR A 523 10.71 -7.59 3.42
CA TYR A 523 11.91 -8.34 3.08
C TYR A 523 12.44 -8.00 1.69
N ASP A 524 13.69 -8.38 1.47
CA ASP A 524 14.36 -8.27 0.20
C ASP A 524 14.40 -9.66 -0.46
N GLU A 525 13.55 -9.87 -1.47
CA GLU A 525 13.47 -11.13 -2.19
C GLU A 525 14.77 -11.41 -2.93
N LYS A 526 15.23 -12.66 -2.88
CA LYS A 526 16.47 -13.11 -3.53
C LYS A 526 16.18 -13.74 -4.89
N TYR A 527 16.46 -13.01 -5.93
CA TYR A 527 16.31 -13.45 -7.31
C TYR A 527 17.61 -13.98 -7.90
N PRO A 528 17.55 -14.86 -8.94
CA PRO A 528 18.71 -15.31 -9.68
C PRO A 528 19.55 -14.15 -10.24
N LYS A 529 20.84 -14.36 -10.47
CA LYS A 529 21.73 -13.34 -11.05
C LYS A 529 21.30 -12.86 -12.44
N SER A 530 20.66 -13.73 -13.22
CA SER A 530 20.12 -13.40 -14.54
C SER A 530 18.83 -12.59 -14.50
N ASP A 531 18.21 -12.48 -13.34
CA ASP A 531 16.96 -11.77 -13.18
C ASP A 531 17.11 -10.25 -13.34
N VAL A 532 16.09 -9.60 -13.90
CA VAL A 532 16.11 -8.15 -14.17
C VAL A 532 16.29 -7.33 -12.91
N PHE A 533 15.65 -7.71 -11.80
CA PHE A 533 15.79 -6.97 -10.55
C PHE A 533 17.22 -7.08 -9.99
N THR A 534 17.82 -8.26 -10.06
CA THR A 534 19.22 -8.47 -9.66
C THR A 534 20.17 -7.72 -10.58
N ARG A 535 19.96 -7.73 -11.90
CA ARG A 535 20.81 -7.00 -12.87
C ARG A 535 20.83 -5.49 -12.64
N TYR A 536 19.69 -4.92 -12.25
CA TYR A 536 19.58 -3.48 -11.97
C TYR A 536 19.73 -3.12 -10.49
N GLY A 537 19.98 -4.12 -9.61
CA GLY A 537 20.16 -3.89 -8.18
C GLY A 537 18.90 -3.37 -7.48
N TYR A 538 17.72 -3.78 -7.96
CA TYR A 538 16.45 -3.41 -7.34
C TYR A 538 16.18 -4.29 -6.11
N HIS A 539 15.89 -3.66 -5.00
CA HIS A 539 15.51 -4.28 -3.73
C HIS A 539 14.01 -4.16 -3.51
N THR A 540 13.36 -5.21 -3.04
CA THR A 540 11.93 -5.20 -2.75
C THR A 540 11.57 -4.67 -1.37
N PHE A 541 12.50 -4.70 -0.41
CA PHE A 541 12.28 -4.18 0.94
C PHE A 541 11.84 -2.71 0.92
N GLY A 542 10.71 -2.42 1.56
CA GLY A 542 10.12 -1.07 1.58
C GLY A 542 9.30 -0.69 0.35
N ALA A 543 9.21 -1.57 -0.66
CA ALA A 543 8.24 -1.41 -1.76
C ALA A 543 6.80 -1.61 -1.27
N THR A 544 5.82 -1.20 -2.06
CA THR A 544 4.42 -1.52 -1.81
C THR A 544 3.77 -2.20 -3.00
N SER A 545 2.91 -3.18 -2.73
CA SER A 545 2.01 -3.72 -3.75
C SER A 545 0.91 -2.70 -4.04
N VAL A 546 0.43 -2.62 -5.28
CA VAL A 546 -0.54 -1.60 -5.72
C VAL A 546 -1.93 -1.90 -5.19
N SER A 547 -2.53 -3.01 -5.62
CA SER A 547 -3.90 -3.39 -5.30
C SER A 547 -4.10 -4.90 -5.49
N THR A 548 -5.25 -5.43 -5.11
CA THR A 548 -5.60 -6.83 -5.37
C THR A 548 -5.73 -7.17 -6.85
N GLN A 549 -5.94 -6.18 -7.71
CA GLN A 549 -6.01 -6.32 -9.16
C GLN A 549 -4.69 -5.97 -9.86
N HIS A 550 -3.99 -4.95 -9.39
CA HIS A 550 -2.68 -4.53 -9.90
C HIS A 550 -1.57 -5.10 -9.00
N HIS A 551 -1.23 -6.35 -9.22
CA HIS A 551 -0.27 -7.05 -8.37
C HIS A 551 1.17 -6.86 -8.86
N HIS A 552 1.66 -5.64 -8.75
CA HIS A 552 3.05 -5.27 -8.98
C HIS A 552 3.51 -4.29 -7.89
N LEU A 553 4.80 -4.05 -7.83
CA LEU A 553 5.40 -3.13 -6.86
C LEU A 553 5.44 -1.72 -7.42
N ASP A 554 5.14 -0.75 -6.58
CA ASP A 554 5.18 0.67 -6.91
C ASP A 554 5.93 1.49 -5.84
N VAL A 555 6.04 2.77 -6.09
CA VAL A 555 6.60 3.75 -5.17
C VAL A 555 5.54 4.72 -4.61
N TYR A 556 4.26 4.36 -4.72
CA TYR A 556 3.14 5.22 -4.31
C TYR A 556 3.17 5.55 -2.81
N ALA A 557 3.79 4.66 -2.02
CA ALA A 557 3.98 4.85 -0.59
C ALA A 557 4.76 6.12 -0.22
N LEU A 558 5.51 6.74 -1.13
CA LEU A 558 6.10 8.07 -0.90
C LEU A 558 5.08 9.09 -0.40
N TYR A 559 3.83 8.95 -0.83
CA TYR A 559 2.75 9.87 -0.50
C TYR A 559 2.41 9.92 0.99
N TRP A 560 2.69 8.85 1.76
CA TRP A 560 2.43 8.83 3.20
C TRP A 560 3.69 8.80 4.08
N VAL A 561 4.88 8.89 3.52
CA VAL A 561 6.13 8.98 4.30
C VAL A 561 6.09 10.13 5.30
N PRO A 562 5.66 11.37 4.93
CA PRO A 562 5.56 12.45 5.90
C PRO A 562 4.57 12.16 7.03
N GLU A 563 3.46 11.50 6.74
CA GLU A 563 2.44 11.13 7.72
C GLU A 563 2.97 10.11 8.75
N TRP A 564 3.72 9.11 8.32
CA TRP A 564 4.31 8.15 9.25
C TRP A 564 5.45 8.75 10.09
N ILE A 565 6.23 9.67 9.55
CA ILE A 565 7.21 10.44 10.34
C ILE A 565 6.48 11.23 11.43
N GLU A 566 5.40 11.93 11.09
CA GLU A 566 4.59 12.69 12.04
C GLU A 566 3.89 11.78 13.05
N LEU A 567 3.37 10.64 12.62
CA LEU A 567 2.74 9.65 13.50
C LEU A 567 3.74 9.10 14.53
N ALA A 568 4.99 8.87 14.12
CA ALA A 568 6.06 8.45 15.04
C ALA A 568 6.33 9.53 16.12
N GLU A 569 6.28 10.81 15.75
CA GLU A 569 6.43 11.91 16.72
C GLU A 569 5.24 12.00 17.69
N ILE A 570 4.01 11.81 17.17
CA ILE A 570 2.78 11.87 17.97
C ILE A 570 2.70 10.71 18.96
N THR A 571 2.98 9.50 18.50
CA THR A 571 2.83 8.27 19.31
C THR A 571 4.07 7.89 20.11
N GLY A 572 5.24 8.36 19.73
CA GLY A 572 6.53 7.90 20.25
C GLY A 572 6.94 6.50 19.74
N ASP A 573 6.15 5.88 18.86
CA ASP A 573 6.44 4.57 18.30
C ASP A 573 7.35 4.68 17.08
N LYS A 574 8.59 4.26 17.26
CA LYS A 574 9.65 4.36 16.24
C LYS A 574 9.38 3.51 14.99
N GLN A 575 8.55 2.47 15.06
CA GLN A 575 8.29 1.62 13.90
C GLN A 575 7.75 2.41 12.70
N TRP A 576 6.97 3.47 12.94
CA TRP A 576 6.42 4.31 11.88
C TRP A 576 7.52 5.09 11.15
N HIS A 577 8.47 5.64 11.91
CA HIS A 577 9.65 6.27 11.33
C HIS A 577 10.49 5.26 10.53
N ASP A 578 10.76 4.08 11.09
CA ASP A 578 11.58 3.06 10.43
C ASP A 578 10.94 2.55 9.14
N LYS A 579 9.61 2.32 9.15
CA LYS A 579 8.83 1.98 7.95
C LYS A 579 8.83 3.12 6.92
N ALA A 580 8.68 4.37 7.35
CA ALA A 580 8.76 5.54 6.47
C ALA A 580 10.13 5.63 5.79
N MET A 581 11.22 5.39 6.52
CA MET A 581 12.57 5.39 5.96
C MET A 581 12.81 4.21 5.01
N ALA A 582 12.26 3.03 5.30
CA ALA A 582 12.31 1.90 4.37
C ALA A 582 11.65 2.23 3.02
N ILE A 583 10.46 2.84 3.05
CA ILE A 583 9.77 3.34 1.85
C ILE A 583 10.62 4.39 1.15
N TRP A 584 11.16 5.36 1.88
CA TRP A 584 12.01 6.41 1.31
C TRP A 584 13.20 5.83 0.54
N TYR A 585 13.94 4.88 1.11
CA TYR A 585 15.07 4.23 0.44
C TYR A 585 14.61 3.38 -0.75
N ASN A 586 13.55 2.59 -0.62
CA ASN A 586 13.03 1.79 -1.72
C ASN A 586 12.59 2.67 -2.88
N SER A 587 11.76 3.65 -2.60
CA SER A 587 11.09 4.47 -3.62
C SER A 587 12.03 5.41 -4.37
N ASN A 588 13.27 5.56 -3.93
CA ASN A 588 14.26 6.38 -4.62
C ASN A 588 15.32 5.54 -5.37
N GLN A 589 15.08 4.24 -5.56
CA GLN A 589 15.90 3.40 -6.42
C GLN A 589 15.69 3.71 -7.89
N LEU A 590 16.70 3.46 -8.70
CA LEU A 590 16.67 3.57 -10.17
C LEU A 590 16.22 4.94 -10.72
N ILE A 591 16.33 6.00 -9.92
CA ILE A 591 16.14 7.37 -10.42
C ILE A 591 17.30 7.70 -11.34
N SER A 592 16.98 8.19 -12.53
CA SER A 592 17.99 8.52 -13.50
C SER A 592 18.68 9.85 -13.19
N ASP A 593 19.98 9.91 -13.36
CA ASP A 593 20.79 11.15 -13.42
C ASP A 593 20.95 11.69 -14.85
N GLY A 594 20.31 11.04 -15.83
CA GLY A 594 20.46 11.30 -17.26
C GLY A 594 21.40 10.33 -17.96
N THR A 595 22.06 9.44 -17.21
CA THR A 595 22.94 8.38 -17.76
C THR A 595 22.45 6.98 -17.45
N THR A 596 21.53 6.83 -16.49
CA THR A 596 20.97 5.54 -16.07
C THR A 596 20.26 4.84 -17.23
N LYS A 597 20.61 3.57 -17.46
CA LYS A 597 19.99 2.71 -18.47
C LYS A 597 19.15 1.63 -17.82
N VAL A 598 17.96 1.39 -18.37
CA VAL A 598 17.16 0.21 -18.14
C VAL A 598 16.81 -0.40 -19.49
N TYR A 599 17.08 -1.69 -19.70
CA TYR A 599 17.00 -2.35 -21.01
C TYR A 599 17.80 -1.63 -22.11
N ASP A 600 19.02 -1.16 -21.78
CA ASP A 600 19.90 -0.39 -22.65
C ASP A 600 19.37 0.96 -23.13
N ILE A 601 18.22 1.39 -22.63
CA ILE A 601 17.61 2.68 -22.95
C ILE A 601 17.95 3.69 -21.85
N VAL A 602 18.58 4.80 -22.24
CA VAL A 602 18.90 5.90 -21.32
C VAL A 602 17.60 6.57 -20.87
N ARG A 603 17.47 6.75 -19.56
CA ARG A 603 16.34 7.45 -18.93
C ARG A 603 16.62 8.95 -18.81
N PRO A 604 15.64 9.85 -19.05
CA PRO A 604 15.77 11.27 -18.76
C PRO A 604 16.12 11.52 -17.30
N ALA A 605 16.90 12.56 -17.00
CA ALA A 605 17.29 12.89 -15.65
C ALA A 605 16.09 13.14 -14.75
N GLY A 606 16.09 12.59 -13.55
CA GLY A 606 15.02 12.69 -12.55
C GLY A 606 13.82 11.79 -12.77
N SER A 607 13.76 11.09 -13.92
CA SER A 607 12.70 10.13 -14.21
C SER A 607 12.88 8.84 -13.43
N GLN A 608 11.76 8.13 -13.25
CA GLN A 608 11.68 6.84 -12.59
C GLN A 608 10.59 5.98 -13.25
N ASN A 609 10.77 4.66 -13.23
CA ASN A 609 9.74 3.73 -13.69
C ASN A 609 8.55 3.74 -12.74
N GLU A 610 7.34 3.57 -13.28
CA GLU A 610 6.13 3.49 -12.47
C GLU A 610 6.06 2.20 -11.66
N ALA A 611 6.40 1.07 -12.31
CA ALA A 611 6.09 -0.25 -11.77
C ALA A 611 7.21 -1.27 -11.97
N TYR A 612 7.31 -2.18 -10.99
CA TYR A 612 8.24 -3.29 -10.92
C TYR A 612 7.42 -4.59 -10.78
N PHE A 613 7.35 -5.37 -11.86
CA PHE A 613 6.54 -6.60 -11.92
C PHE A 613 7.35 -7.79 -11.42
N GLU A 614 7.02 -8.29 -10.24
CA GLU A 614 7.63 -9.47 -9.63
C GLU A 614 7.04 -10.79 -10.17
N SER A 615 5.91 -10.72 -10.88
CA SER A 615 5.23 -11.88 -11.45
C SER A 615 4.45 -11.51 -12.72
N TYR A 616 3.82 -12.50 -13.36
CA TYR A 616 2.91 -12.27 -14.50
C TYR A 616 1.52 -11.75 -14.08
N TRP A 617 1.26 -11.68 -12.79
CA TRP A 617 -0.01 -11.22 -12.30
C TRP A 617 -0.04 -9.71 -12.15
N GLY A 618 -0.87 -9.04 -12.92
CA GLY A 618 -1.08 -7.60 -12.82
C GLY A 618 -1.61 -6.98 -14.09
N PHE A 619 -2.27 -5.86 -13.93
CA PHE A 619 -2.70 -5.00 -15.02
C PHE A 619 -1.45 -4.38 -15.70
N GLY A 620 -1.51 -4.11 -17.02
CA GLY A 620 -0.39 -3.48 -17.72
C GLY A 620 0.74 -4.43 -18.13
N LEU A 621 0.56 -5.75 -18.05
CA LEU A 621 1.53 -6.72 -18.54
C LEU A 621 1.92 -6.53 -20.02
N ASP A 622 1.00 -6.00 -20.82
CA ASP A 622 1.23 -5.77 -22.26
C ASP A 622 2.11 -4.56 -22.54
N ASP A 623 2.21 -3.64 -21.59
CA ASP A 623 2.95 -2.38 -21.73
C ASP A 623 4.42 -2.53 -21.32
N THR A 624 4.84 -3.74 -20.99
CA THR A 624 6.20 -4.00 -20.55
C THR A 624 7.13 -4.36 -21.69
N VAL A 625 8.37 -3.91 -21.60
CA VAL A 625 9.43 -4.32 -22.54
C VAL A 625 10.04 -5.65 -22.06
N GLY A 626 10.20 -6.58 -23.00
CA GLY A 626 10.82 -7.86 -22.76
C GLY A 626 9.84 -9.00 -22.43
N LYS A 627 10.33 -10.22 -22.59
CA LYS A 627 9.59 -11.45 -22.35
C LYS A 627 9.95 -12.10 -21.01
N GLU A 628 10.63 -11.37 -20.16
CA GLU A 628 11.11 -11.90 -18.87
C GLU A 628 9.95 -12.02 -17.88
N PHE A 629 10.04 -12.98 -16.99
CA PHE A 629 9.04 -13.21 -15.96
C PHE A 629 8.89 -11.99 -15.05
N ARG A 630 10.01 -11.44 -14.53
CA ARG A 630 10.04 -10.16 -13.81
C ARG A 630 10.44 -9.04 -14.74
N ARG A 631 9.84 -7.87 -14.56
CA ARG A 631 9.99 -6.77 -15.50
C ARG A 631 9.92 -5.41 -14.81
N ILE A 632 10.60 -4.45 -15.39
CA ILE A 632 10.48 -3.03 -15.06
C ILE A 632 9.74 -2.39 -16.23
N ASN A 633 8.66 -1.67 -15.99
CA ASN A 633 7.91 -1.06 -17.10
C ASN A 633 8.67 0.11 -17.75
N ASN A 634 8.22 0.52 -18.92
CA ASN A 634 8.76 1.69 -19.65
C ASN A 634 7.88 2.93 -19.53
N TRP A 635 7.05 3.01 -18.49
CA TRP A 635 6.33 4.22 -18.18
C TRP A 635 7.13 5.06 -17.18
N LEU A 636 7.44 6.28 -17.59
CA LEU A 636 8.07 7.29 -16.73
C LEU A 636 6.98 8.29 -16.36
N VAL A 637 6.03 7.84 -15.56
CA VAL A 637 4.89 8.64 -15.13
C VAL A 637 5.31 9.72 -14.14
N ALA A 638 4.53 10.79 -14.06
CA ALA A 638 4.89 11.99 -13.31
C ALA A 638 4.80 11.81 -11.78
N TRP A 639 3.79 11.10 -11.28
CA TRP A 639 3.46 11.05 -9.85
C TRP A 639 4.61 10.60 -8.92
N PRO A 640 5.53 9.67 -9.27
CA PRO A 640 6.64 9.31 -8.37
C PRO A 640 7.54 10.52 -8.06
N CYS A 641 7.79 11.35 -9.08
CA CYS A 641 8.57 12.57 -8.92
C CYS A 641 7.84 13.60 -8.06
N ALA A 642 6.52 13.77 -8.25
CA ALA A 642 5.72 14.70 -7.46
C ALA A 642 5.70 14.34 -5.98
N PHE A 643 5.46 13.07 -5.65
CA PHE A 643 5.45 12.60 -4.26
C PHE A 643 6.82 12.68 -3.60
N ARG A 644 7.89 12.40 -4.36
CA ARG A 644 9.25 12.61 -3.87
C ARG A 644 9.53 14.08 -3.51
N LEU A 645 9.17 15.00 -4.38
CA LEU A 645 9.35 16.44 -4.14
C LEU A 645 8.48 16.91 -2.96
N GLU A 646 7.23 16.46 -2.84
CA GLU A 646 6.37 16.76 -1.69
C GLU A 646 6.97 16.20 -0.40
N THR A 647 7.43 14.95 -0.42
CA THR A 647 8.08 14.32 0.74
C THR A 647 9.31 15.10 1.19
N ILE A 648 10.15 15.54 0.25
CA ILE A 648 11.32 16.38 0.57
C ILE A 648 10.86 17.72 1.17
N ARG A 649 9.88 18.41 0.56
CA ARG A 649 9.38 19.70 1.09
C ARG A 649 8.88 19.59 2.54
N ARG A 650 8.19 18.50 2.85
CA ARG A 650 7.55 18.29 4.15
C ARG A 650 8.47 17.69 5.21
N SER A 651 9.48 16.92 4.80
CA SER A 651 10.27 16.07 5.73
C SER A 651 11.78 16.19 5.58
N HIS A 652 12.30 17.21 4.92
CA HIS A 652 13.72 17.38 4.61
C HIS A 652 14.67 17.11 5.79
N LYS A 653 14.32 17.65 6.98
CA LYS A 653 15.16 17.52 8.20
C LYS A 653 15.37 16.07 8.64
N TYR A 654 14.40 15.18 8.38
CA TYR A 654 14.48 13.76 8.74
C TYR A 654 15.23 12.96 7.67
N LEU A 655 15.00 13.29 6.40
CA LEU A 655 15.57 12.59 5.25
C LEU A 655 17.07 12.92 5.05
N SER A 656 17.55 14.03 5.57
CA SER A 656 18.93 14.50 5.46
C SER A 656 19.86 13.92 6.54
N GLN A 657 19.35 13.23 7.54
CA GLN A 657 20.15 12.63 8.59
C GLN A 657 20.98 11.47 8.00
N LYS A 658 22.29 11.47 8.22
CA LYS A 658 23.14 10.34 7.83
C LYS A 658 22.86 9.18 8.78
N ASN A 659 22.38 8.07 8.26
CA ASN A 659 22.35 6.79 8.97
C ASN A 659 23.76 6.20 9.11
#